data_2d658e941bec39def478c0dae23a7d4e
#
_entry.id   2d658e941bec39def478c0dae23a7d4e
#
_cell.length_a   1.000
_cell.length_b   1.000
_cell.length_c   1.000
_cell.angle_alpha   90.00
_cell.angle_beta   90.00
_cell.angle_gamma   90.00
#
_symmetry.space_group_name_H-M   'P 1'
#
loop_
_entity.id
_entity.type
_entity.pdbx_description
1 polymer ?
#
loop_
_entity_poly.entity_id
_entity_poly.type
_entity_poly.pdbx_seq_one_letter_code
_entity_poly.pdbx_strand_id
1 'polypeptide(L)'
;MWRRIPATGARHATNSSFRRKAVYATAGATSLALASYYYDLKRNRRSFDDDFEYPPHSSMVYLESQQSTRDPTRPHAFWAPPSREEMIRMLQEGPGAIKDIMAAKNKAIAASSSSSPSSQSSTSTSVATKTDASPTAAESDSDVFDLLIIGGGATGAGCAVDAATRGLKVAMVERDDFSSGTSSRSTKLVHGGVRYLEKAVRELDYEQYKLVKEALNERANFLKIAPYLSYQLPIMLPIYKWWQVPYYWAGSKAYDLLAGHQGMESSYFLSRGKALEAFPMLKNEKLVGAMVYYDGQHNDSRMNVALGLTAVQYGAVIANHVEVIELHKDSNKQLCGARVRDTMTGKEFNVKAKGIINATGPFTDGIRQMDDPSIQTIVSPSAGVHIILPNYYSPGTMGLLDPATSDGRVIFFLPWQGNTIAGTTDSATKVTQNPMATEEEINWILGEVKNYLNPDVKVRRGDVLAAWSGIRPLVRDPAAKSTEGLVRNHMINISKSGLLTIAGGKWTTYRAMAAETIDEAIKHFNLKPTRECSTERVKLIGSHGYSKTMFIRLIQQFGLETEIAQHLANSYGDRAWAVASLAQSTGKRWPVFGRRVSPQYPYIEAEIRYAVRREYACTAVDVLARRLRLAFLNVHAALEALPRVVEIMADELKWDQARQLKETEEAKKFLTTMGLPVSPIAYPTNVPDAVIGHPGAIGNVEKREAKGFWGGGKSSGSSVTDSFYSRAQFNPEELAEFHKVFGALDYDGDGHIDGKDLGVILRNLDMDVDAQVLNNIISEVDLDNSGSIEFNEFLEVMGGLKEHASRTAFSNIIVEVEHKRAIDYGIKAKTTDRSGGGA
;
A
#
# COMPACT_ATOMS: atom_id res chain seq x y z
N MET A 1 -63.04 35.62 45.25
CA MET A 1 -63.71 34.45 44.72
C MET A 1 -62.67 33.45 44.22
N TRP A 2 -62.45 32.44 45.00
CA TRP A 2 -61.45 31.39 44.74
C TRP A 2 -62.02 30.33 43.80
N ARG A 3 -61.27 29.93 42.77
CA ARG A 3 -61.49 28.66 42.11
C ARG A 3 -60.18 27.86 42.02
N ARG A 4 -60.23 26.68 42.65
CA ARG A 4 -59.17 25.65 42.67
C ARG A 4 -58.97 25.04 41.26
N ILE A 5 -57.73 24.81 40.85
CA ILE A 5 -57.36 23.95 39.75
C ILE A 5 -56.69 22.69 40.34
N PRO A 6 -57.04 21.48 39.90
CA PRO A 6 -56.53 20.27 40.50
C PRO A 6 -55.12 19.93 39.92
N ALA A 7 -54.27 19.43 40.82
CA ALA A 7 -52.95 18.92 40.51
C ALA A 7 -53.09 17.59 39.78
N THR A 8 -52.68 17.52 38.53
CA THR A 8 -52.42 16.30 37.81
C THR A 8 -51.00 15.82 38.11
N GLY A 9 -50.89 14.69 38.82
CA GLY A 9 -49.64 14.01 39.10
C GLY A 9 -49.02 13.45 37.82
N ALA A 10 -47.90 14.01 37.39
CA ALA A 10 -47.06 13.45 36.34
C ALA A 10 -46.17 12.37 36.92
N ARG A 11 -46.27 11.20 36.32
CA ARG A 11 -45.59 9.96 36.65
C ARG A 11 -44.07 10.07 36.55
N HIS A 12 -43.37 10.00 37.66
CA HIS A 12 -41.93 9.80 37.77
C HIS A 12 -41.54 8.33 37.86
N ALA A 13 -42.12 7.47 37.03
CA ALA A 13 -41.85 6.02 37.10
C ALA A 13 -40.95 5.43 36.00
N THR A 14 -40.56 6.18 34.98
CA THR A 14 -39.81 5.63 33.82
C THR A 14 -38.31 5.80 33.88
N ASN A 15 -37.78 6.69 34.75
CA ASN A 15 -36.34 7.01 34.76
C ASN A 15 -35.50 6.05 35.65
N SER A 16 -36.09 5.35 36.60
CA SER A 16 -35.36 4.44 37.52
C SER A 16 -35.04 3.10 36.87
N SER A 17 -35.90 2.59 35.99
CA SER A 17 -35.63 1.32 35.29
C SER A 17 -34.54 1.45 34.23
N PHE A 18 -34.46 2.57 33.54
CA PHE A 18 -33.43 2.82 32.56
C PHE A 18 -32.06 3.02 33.22
N ARG A 19 -31.96 3.77 34.30
CA ARG A 19 -30.74 3.90 35.11
C ARG A 19 -30.29 2.58 35.71
N ARG A 20 -31.18 1.73 36.20
CA ARG A 20 -30.83 0.39 36.69
C ARG A 20 -30.32 -0.53 35.56
N LYS A 21 -30.96 -0.54 34.41
CA LYS A 21 -30.50 -1.32 33.26
C LYS A 21 -29.14 -0.83 32.74
N ALA A 22 -28.86 0.48 32.71
CA ALA A 22 -27.55 1.02 32.34
C ALA A 22 -26.45 0.66 33.36
N VAL A 23 -26.76 0.68 34.67
CA VAL A 23 -25.80 0.28 35.72
C VAL A 23 -25.55 -1.22 35.66
N TYR A 24 -26.57 -2.06 35.42
CA TYR A 24 -26.40 -3.50 35.26
C TYR A 24 -25.65 -3.86 33.96
N ALA A 25 -25.85 -3.15 32.89
CA ALA A 25 -25.10 -3.33 31.64
C ALA A 25 -23.60 -2.97 31.78
N THR A 26 -23.30 -1.86 32.47
CA THR A 26 -21.91 -1.49 32.77
C THR A 26 -21.26 -2.44 33.77
N ALA A 27 -21.96 -2.86 34.82
CA ALA A 27 -21.45 -3.84 35.77
C ALA A 27 -21.27 -5.24 35.13
N GLY A 28 -22.17 -5.64 34.23
CA GLY A 28 -22.02 -6.88 33.45
C GLY A 28 -20.84 -6.86 32.49
N ALA A 29 -20.62 -5.75 31.78
CA ALA A 29 -19.49 -5.57 30.87
C ALA A 29 -18.14 -5.57 31.62
N THR A 30 -18.08 -4.89 32.78
CA THR A 30 -16.87 -4.91 33.62
C THR A 30 -16.60 -6.29 34.23
N SER A 31 -17.66 -7.02 34.65
CA SER A 31 -17.50 -8.38 35.18
C SER A 31 -17.05 -9.37 34.12
N LEU A 32 -17.56 -9.28 32.89
CA LEU A 32 -17.11 -10.10 31.74
C LEU A 32 -15.68 -9.78 31.35
N ALA A 33 -15.29 -8.50 31.34
CA ALA A 33 -13.93 -8.07 31.06
C ALA A 33 -12.94 -8.55 32.15
N LEU A 34 -13.32 -8.47 33.42
CA LEU A 34 -12.53 -8.98 34.54
C LEU A 34 -12.43 -10.51 34.53
N ALA A 35 -13.49 -11.24 34.21
CA ALA A 35 -13.46 -12.69 34.07
C ALA A 35 -12.60 -13.14 32.87
N SER A 36 -12.66 -12.43 31.74
CA SER A 36 -11.78 -12.66 30.59
C SER A 36 -10.32 -12.40 30.93
N TYR A 37 -10.03 -11.27 31.60
CA TYR A 37 -8.71 -10.93 32.08
C TYR A 37 -8.13 -11.99 33.06
N TYR A 38 -8.93 -12.48 34.00
CA TYR A 38 -8.50 -13.51 34.95
C TYR A 38 -8.28 -14.87 34.28
N TYR A 39 -9.10 -15.21 33.27
CA TYR A 39 -8.94 -16.44 32.48
C TYR A 39 -7.67 -16.39 31.62
N ASP A 40 -7.37 -15.25 30.99
CA ASP A 40 -6.17 -15.05 30.20
C ASP A 40 -4.89 -15.00 31.06
N LEU A 41 -4.96 -14.43 32.28
CA LEU A 41 -3.88 -14.49 33.29
C LEU A 41 -3.52 -15.94 33.68
N LYS A 42 -4.50 -16.82 33.74
CA LYS A 42 -4.32 -18.22 34.13
C LYS A 42 -3.76 -19.07 32.98
N ARG A 43 -4.08 -18.71 31.71
CA ARG A 43 -3.68 -19.42 30.50
C ARG A 43 -2.28 -19.05 30.04
N ASN A 44 -1.83 -17.81 30.24
CA ASN A 44 -0.61 -17.24 29.63
C ASN A 44 0.52 -16.98 30.62
N ARG A 45 0.81 -17.90 31.57
CA ARG A 45 1.99 -17.84 32.43
C ARG A 45 3.31 -18.24 31.74
N ARG A 46 3.34 -18.45 30.42
CA ARG A 46 4.59 -18.72 29.70
C ARG A 46 5.14 -17.40 29.15
N SER A 47 6.42 -17.15 29.38
CA SER A 47 7.15 -16.00 28.84
C SER A 47 7.19 -16.10 27.31
N PHE A 48 6.70 -15.06 26.64
CA PHE A 48 6.47 -15.04 25.19
C PHE A 48 7.74 -14.92 24.35
N ASP A 49 8.92 -14.71 24.93
CA ASP A 49 10.11 -14.32 24.17
C ASP A 49 10.98 -15.49 23.66
N ASP A 50 10.77 -16.72 24.15
CA ASP A 50 11.69 -17.85 23.84
C ASP A 50 11.14 -18.86 22.80
N ASP A 51 9.91 -18.75 22.33
CA ASP A 51 9.19 -19.81 21.60
C ASP A 51 8.94 -19.55 20.09
N PHE A 52 9.76 -18.74 19.41
CA PHE A 52 9.60 -18.59 17.95
C PHE A 52 10.19 -19.78 17.19
N GLU A 53 9.39 -20.36 16.28
CA GLU A 53 9.84 -21.45 15.42
C GLU A 53 10.67 -20.92 14.23
N TYR A 54 11.77 -21.59 13.96
CA TYR A 54 12.60 -21.36 12.79
C TYR A 54 12.28 -22.38 11.69
N PRO A 55 12.44 -22.02 10.41
CA PRO A 55 12.30 -22.97 9.30
C PRO A 55 13.17 -24.20 9.51
N PRO A 56 12.74 -25.41 9.06
CA PRO A 56 13.52 -26.63 9.19
C PRO A 56 14.91 -26.50 8.57
N HIS A 57 15.91 -27.08 9.20
CA HIS A 57 17.31 -27.04 8.74
C HIS A 57 17.52 -27.48 7.29
N SER A 58 16.66 -28.33 6.74
CA SER A 58 16.73 -28.76 5.32
C SER A 58 16.49 -27.62 4.32
N SER A 59 15.73 -26.60 4.70
CA SER A 59 15.58 -25.37 3.90
C SER A 59 16.63 -24.30 4.23
N MET A 60 17.32 -24.45 5.38
CA MET A 60 18.40 -23.61 5.85
C MET A 60 19.81 -24.12 5.49
N VAL A 61 19.98 -25.35 4.99
CA VAL A 61 21.31 -25.92 4.58
C VAL A 61 22.06 -25.01 3.61
N TYR A 62 21.35 -24.12 2.95
CA TYR A 62 21.95 -23.05 2.16
C TYR A 62 22.74 -22.01 2.97
N LEU A 63 22.52 -21.95 4.28
CA LEU A 63 23.16 -20.97 5.18
C LEU A 63 24.39 -21.56 5.86
N GLU A 64 24.46 -22.88 6.05
CA GLU A 64 25.57 -23.52 6.78
C GLU A 64 26.86 -23.64 5.97
N SER A 65 26.80 -23.76 4.65
CA SER A 65 28.00 -23.82 3.83
C SER A 65 28.79 -22.51 3.76
N GLN A 66 28.25 -21.40 4.23
CA GLN A 66 28.94 -20.12 4.40
C GLN A 66 29.26 -19.77 5.88
N GLN A 67 29.00 -20.66 6.82
CA GLN A 67 29.26 -20.45 8.24
C GLN A 67 30.72 -20.67 8.66
N SER A 68 31.70 -20.49 7.80
CA SER A 68 33.08 -20.58 8.28
C SER A 68 33.54 -19.42 9.16
N THR A 69 32.68 -18.41 9.36
CA THR A 69 32.92 -17.39 10.40
C THR A 69 31.61 -17.09 11.13
N ARG A 70 31.49 -17.56 12.37
CA ARG A 70 30.48 -17.16 13.34
C ARG A 70 30.64 -15.68 13.66
N ASP A 71 30.28 -14.83 12.74
CA ASP A 71 30.07 -13.40 13.01
C ASP A 71 28.60 -13.21 13.35
N PRO A 72 28.23 -13.02 14.63
CA PRO A 72 26.85 -12.78 15.05
C PRO A 72 26.28 -11.48 14.48
N THR A 73 27.11 -10.68 13.81
CA THR A 73 26.71 -9.42 13.18
C THR A 73 26.32 -9.58 11.71
N ARG A 74 26.55 -10.75 11.08
CA ARG A 74 26.10 -11.01 9.70
C ARG A 74 24.73 -11.66 9.72
N PRO A 75 23.70 -10.96 9.26
CA PRO A 75 22.35 -11.47 9.19
C PRO A 75 22.27 -12.66 8.22
N HIS A 76 21.36 -13.61 8.49
CA HIS A 76 20.99 -14.75 7.62
C HIS A 76 20.39 -14.28 6.28
N ALA A 77 20.89 -13.18 5.74
CA ALA A 77 20.28 -12.34 4.71
C ALA A 77 20.29 -12.92 3.29
N PHE A 78 21.00 -14.02 3.05
CA PHE A 78 21.30 -14.41 1.67
C PHE A 78 20.52 -15.64 1.15
N TRP A 79 19.50 -16.10 1.90
CA TRP A 79 18.62 -17.14 1.37
C TRP A 79 17.97 -16.66 0.06
N ALA A 80 18.07 -17.49 -0.98
CA ALA A 80 17.46 -17.26 -2.27
C ALA A 80 16.32 -18.25 -2.47
N PRO A 81 15.09 -17.82 -2.76
CA PRO A 81 14.05 -18.73 -3.17
C PRO A 81 14.46 -19.43 -4.49
N PRO A 82 13.88 -20.62 -4.83
CA PRO A 82 13.95 -21.15 -6.17
C PRO A 82 13.48 -20.11 -7.21
N SER A 83 14.00 -20.17 -8.43
CA SER A 83 13.53 -19.26 -9.49
C SER A 83 12.06 -19.54 -9.86
N ARG A 84 11.41 -18.60 -10.55
CA ARG A 84 10.03 -18.80 -11.00
C ARG A 84 9.92 -20.01 -11.94
N GLU A 85 10.90 -20.22 -12.81
CA GLU A 85 10.96 -21.35 -13.72
C GLU A 85 11.11 -22.68 -12.95
N GLU A 86 11.93 -22.69 -11.89
CA GLU A 86 12.03 -23.84 -10.99
C GLU A 86 10.70 -24.11 -10.29
N MET A 87 9.99 -23.07 -9.84
CA MET A 87 8.65 -23.21 -9.24
C MET A 87 7.61 -23.76 -10.22
N ILE A 88 7.61 -23.29 -11.46
CA ILE A 88 6.72 -23.82 -12.52
C ILE A 88 7.04 -25.29 -12.78
N ARG A 89 8.33 -25.65 -12.85
CA ARG A 89 8.73 -27.05 -13.03
C ARG A 89 8.28 -27.94 -11.86
N MET A 90 8.45 -27.47 -10.62
CA MET A 90 7.96 -28.18 -9.42
C MET A 90 6.44 -28.37 -9.42
N LEU A 91 5.68 -27.39 -9.92
CA LEU A 91 4.22 -27.50 -10.07
C LEU A 91 3.84 -28.57 -11.12
N GLN A 92 4.62 -28.69 -12.20
CA GLN A 92 4.39 -29.66 -13.27
C GLN A 92 4.77 -31.07 -12.88
N GLU A 93 5.94 -31.25 -12.26
CA GLU A 93 6.53 -32.54 -11.91
C GLU A 93 6.04 -33.07 -10.54
N GLY A 94 5.39 -32.23 -9.75
CA GLY A 94 4.89 -32.57 -8.43
C GLY A 94 5.92 -32.39 -7.30
N PRO A 95 5.52 -32.61 -6.03
CA PRO A 95 6.36 -32.38 -4.87
C PRO A 95 7.62 -33.25 -4.77
N GLY A 96 7.68 -34.35 -5.49
CA GLY A 96 8.86 -35.19 -5.58
C GLY A 96 10.09 -34.47 -6.16
N ALA A 97 9.87 -33.62 -7.17
CA ALA A 97 10.91 -32.85 -7.84
C ALA A 97 11.60 -31.80 -6.96
N ILE A 98 10.97 -31.39 -5.86
CA ILE A 98 11.53 -30.37 -4.92
C ILE A 98 12.91 -30.83 -4.40
N LYS A 99 13.04 -32.08 -4.00
CA LYS A 99 14.30 -32.61 -3.45
C LYS A 99 15.42 -32.63 -4.48
N ASP A 100 15.12 -33.03 -5.71
CA ASP A 100 16.11 -33.12 -6.79
C ASP A 100 16.59 -31.73 -7.24
N ILE A 101 15.69 -30.78 -7.36
CA ILE A 101 15.99 -29.39 -7.72
C ILE A 101 16.85 -28.74 -6.66
N MET A 102 16.48 -28.91 -5.37
CA MET A 102 17.24 -28.36 -4.25
C MET A 102 18.63 -29.05 -4.12
N ALA A 103 18.72 -30.34 -4.32
CA ALA A 103 20.00 -31.08 -4.31
C ALA A 103 20.92 -30.64 -5.45
N ALA A 104 20.40 -30.45 -6.66
CA ALA A 104 21.15 -29.95 -7.80
C ALA A 104 21.67 -28.51 -7.55
N LYS A 105 20.86 -27.65 -6.96
CA LYS A 105 21.22 -26.27 -6.61
C LYS A 105 22.31 -26.22 -5.54
N ASN A 106 22.21 -27.05 -4.50
CA ASN A 106 23.23 -27.17 -3.46
C ASN A 106 24.56 -27.64 -4.01
N LYS A 107 24.53 -28.62 -4.96
CA LYS A 107 25.71 -29.12 -5.63
C LYS A 107 26.38 -28.06 -6.52
N ALA A 108 25.61 -27.27 -7.25
CA ALA A 108 26.10 -26.18 -8.09
C ALA A 108 26.82 -25.08 -7.28
N ILE A 109 26.33 -24.78 -6.08
CA ILE A 109 26.95 -23.79 -5.18
C ILE A 109 28.21 -24.32 -4.53
N ALA A 110 28.19 -25.58 -4.08
CA ALA A 110 29.39 -26.21 -3.56
C ALA A 110 30.51 -26.25 -4.63
N ALA A 111 30.16 -26.44 -5.91
CA ALA A 111 31.11 -26.41 -7.02
C ALA A 111 31.65 -24.98 -7.29
N SER A 112 30.80 -23.93 -7.15
CA SER A 112 31.24 -22.54 -7.36
C SER A 112 32.09 -21.98 -6.22
N SER A 113 31.99 -22.54 -5.00
CA SER A 113 32.82 -22.18 -3.86
C SER A 113 34.20 -22.83 -3.82
N SER A 114 34.43 -23.87 -4.65
CA SER A 114 35.71 -24.62 -4.71
C SER A 114 36.61 -24.22 -5.88
N SER A 115 36.19 -23.30 -6.77
CA SER A 115 37.02 -22.84 -7.90
C SER A 115 37.78 -21.57 -7.58
N SER A 116 39.06 -21.73 -7.21
CA SER A 116 40.09 -20.69 -7.38
C SER A 116 40.32 -20.48 -8.89
N PRO A 117 40.69 -19.31 -9.38
CA PRO A 117 40.80 -19.04 -10.82
C PRO A 117 42.05 -19.67 -11.40
N SER A 118 41.90 -20.81 -12.08
CA SER A 118 42.92 -21.31 -13.01
C SER A 118 42.24 -21.91 -14.25
N SER A 119 42.49 -21.24 -15.37
CA SER A 119 42.47 -21.69 -16.77
C SER A 119 41.30 -22.49 -17.34
N GLN A 120 40.77 -21.90 -18.41
CA GLN A 120 39.81 -22.40 -19.38
C GLN A 120 40.09 -23.82 -19.91
N SER A 121 39.11 -24.66 -19.95
CA SER A 121 38.94 -25.62 -21.04
C SER A 121 37.46 -25.88 -21.31
N SER A 122 37.08 -25.63 -22.52
CA SER A 122 35.76 -25.87 -23.11
C SER A 122 35.47 -27.36 -23.20
N THR A 123 34.40 -27.84 -22.61
CA THR A 123 33.87 -29.16 -22.92
C THR A 123 32.36 -29.05 -23.19
N SER A 124 32.02 -29.37 -24.41
CA SER A 124 30.69 -29.48 -24.97
C SER A 124 29.91 -30.60 -24.26
N THR A 125 28.78 -30.27 -23.66
CA THR A 125 27.87 -31.27 -23.08
C THR A 125 26.77 -31.59 -24.07
N SER A 126 26.77 -32.82 -24.54
CA SER A 126 25.76 -33.41 -25.41
C SER A 126 24.44 -33.60 -24.69
N VAL A 127 23.39 -33.11 -25.30
CA VAL A 127 21.99 -33.28 -24.90
C VAL A 127 21.57 -34.70 -25.22
N ALA A 128 21.26 -35.50 -24.20
CA ALA A 128 20.64 -36.80 -24.37
C ALA A 128 19.12 -36.63 -24.47
N THR A 129 18.60 -36.85 -25.66
CA THR A 129 17.18 -37.02 -25.94
C THR A 129 16.67 -38.32 -25.31
N LYS A 130 15.77 -38.24 -24.36
CA LYS A 130 14.99 -39.39 -23.89
C LYS A 130 13.79 -39.60 -24.80
N THR A 131 13.75 -40.75 -25.38
CA THR A 131 12.68 -41.31 -26.19
C THR A 131 11.46 -41.68 -25.36
N ASP A 132 10.31 -41.52 -25.99
CA ASP A 132 8.97 -41.84 -25.48
C ASP A 132 8.85 -43.27 -24.95
N ALA A 133 8.38 -43.43 -23.73
CA ALA A 133 7.85 -44.68 -23.20
C ALA A 133 6.41 -44.46 -22.73
N SER A 134 5.52 -45.32 -23.24
CA SER A 134 4.09 -45.38 -22.90
C SER A 134 3.81 -45.51 -21.41
N PRO A 135 2.68 -44.99 -20.93
CA PRO A 135 2.38 -44.93 -19.51
C PRO A 135 1.57 -46.13 -19.02
N THR A 136 2.21 -47.03 -18.29
CA THR A 136 1.55 -47.92 -17.33
C THR A 136 2.48 -48.12 -16.14
N ALA A 137 2.50 -47.18 -15.24
CA ALA A 137 3.05 -47.33 -13.92
C ALA A 137 2.08 -46.72 -12.91
N ALA A 138 1.80 -47.42 -11.83
CA ALA A 138 1.03 -46.95 -10.70
C ALA A 138 1.57 -45.58 -10.25
N GLU A 139 0.71 -44.55 -10.23
CA GLU A 139 1.06 -43.20 -9.80
C GLU A 139 1.62 -43.26 -8.37
N SER A 140 2.90 -42.86 -8.20
CA SER A 140 3.48 -42.81 -6.87
C SER A 140 2.90 -41.63 -6.09
N ASP A 141 2.53 -41.83 -4.83
CA ASP A 141 2.02 -40.79 -3.91
C ASP A 141 3.01 -39.63 -3.74
N SER A 142 4.19 -39.71 -4.39
CA SER A 142 5.23 -38.68 -4.43
C SER A 142 4.91 -37.50 -5.33
N ASP A 143 4.04 -37.65 -6.34
CA ASP A 143 3.83 -36.69 -7.42
C ASP A 143 2.56 -35.84 -7.24
N VAL A 144 1.84 -36.05 -6.13
CA VAL A 144 0.59 -35.36 -5.82
C VAL A 144 0.79 -34.42 -4.62
N PHE A 145 0.38 -33.16 -4.77
CA PHE A 145 0.33 -32.23 -3.65
C PHE A 145 -0.78 -32.62 -2.67
N ASP A 146 -0.60 -32.35 -1.38
CA ASP A 146 -1.70 -32.50 -0.42
C ASP A 146 -2.77 -31.44 -0.65
N LEU A 147 -2.35 -30.18 -0.95
CA LEU A 147 -3.26 -29.07 -1.20
C LEU A 147 -2.80 -28.23 -2.40
N LEU A 148 -3.76 -27.85 -3.26
CA LEU A 148 -3.64 -26.78 -4.24
C LEU A 148 -4.48 -25.58 -3.78
N ILE A 149 -3.82 -24.45 -3.54
CA ILE A 149 -4.44 -23.19 -3.14
C ILE A 149 -4.55 -22.28 -4.36
N ILE A 150 -5.77 -21.86 -4.69
CA ILE A 150 -6.04 -20.94 -5.80
C ILE A 150 -6.24 -19.54 -5.24
N GLY A 151 -5.33 -18.62 -5.60
CA GLY A 151 -5.33 -17.22 -5.16
C GLY A 151 -4.20 -16.89 -4.18
N GLY A 152 -3.32 -15.95 -4.57
CA GLY A 152 -2.14 -15.48 -3.82
C GLY A 152 -2.39 -14.20 -3.02
N GLY A 153 -3.64 -13.96 -2.59
CA GLY A 153 -3.98 -12.89 -1.66
C GLY A 153 -3.65 -13.24 -0.20
N ALA A 154 -4.00 -12.38 0.74
CA ALA A 154 -3.69 -12.54 2.17
C ALA A 154 -4.17 -13.87 2.74
N THR A 155 -5.38 -14.30 2.38
CA THR A 155 -5.97 -15.56 2.85
C THR A 155 -5.24 -16.77 2.25
N GLY A 156 -5.02 -16.78 0.92
CA GLY A 156 -4.35 -17.91 0.26
C GLY A 156 -2.88 -18.03 0.69
N ALA A 157 -2.15 -16.92 0.77
CA ALA A 157 -0.78 -16.92 1.28
C ALA A 157 -0.71 -17.34 2.76
N GLY A 158 -1.70 -16.92 3.58
CA GLY A 158 -1.86 -17.39 4.95
C GLY A 158 -2.09 -18.89 5.03
N CYS A 159 -2.99 -19.46 4.21
CA CYS A 159 -3.22 -20.90 4.10
C CYS A 159 -1.97 -21.64 3.66
N ALA A 160 -1.18 -21.07 2.72
CA ALA A 160 0.07 -21.69 2.28
C ALA A 160 1.11 -21.74 3.41
N VAL A 161 1.24 -20.67 4.22
CA VAL A 161 2.12 -20.66 5.40
C VAL A 161 1.66 -21.70 6.42
N ASP A 162 0.37 -21.71 6.75
CA ASP A 162 -0.16 -22.61 7.78
C ASP A 162 0.00 -24.07 7.38
N ALA A 163 -0.39 -24.43 6.16
CA ALA A 163 -0.27 -25.79 5.67
C ALA A 163 1.20 -26.26 5.55
N ALA A 164 2.09 -25.40 5.02
CA ALA A 164 3.50 -25.71 4.88
C ALA A 164 4.20 -25.88 6.24
N THR A 165 3.87 -25.04 7.23
CA THR A 165 4.42 -25.17 8.60
C THR A 165 3.94 -26.41 9.32
N ARG A 166 2.75 -26.93 8.98
CA ARG A 166 2.28 -28.24 9.46
C ARG A 166 2.90 -29.44 8.72
N GLY A 167 3.76 -29.17 7.70
CA GLY A 167 4.49 -30.20 6.95
C GLY A 167 3.69 -30.83 5.81
N LEU A 168 2.63 -30.19 5.35
CA LEU A 168 1.87 -30.60 4.16
C LEU A 168 2.60 -30.18 2.87
N LYS A 169 2.42 -30.94 1.80
CA LYS A 169 2.92 -30.63 0.45
C LYS A 169 1.95 -29.66 -0.22
N VAL A 170 2.34 -28.39 -0.35
CA VAL A 170 1.45 -27.31 -0.78
C VAL A 170 1.87 -26.73 -2.11
N ALA A 171 0.91 -26.61 -3.04
CA ALA A 171 0.99 -25.80 -4.24
C ALA A 171 0.10 -24.55 -4.08
N MET A 172 0.56 -23.37 -4.49
CA MET A 172 -0.26 -22.15 -4.57
C MET A 172 -0.05 -21.44 -5.91
N VAL A 173 -1.15 -21.11 -6.59
CA VAL A 173 -1.14 -20.38 -7.87
C VAL A 173 -1.93 -19.10 -7.78
N GLU A 174 -1.39 -18.03 -8.37
CA GLU A 174 -2.02 -16.71 -8.47
C GLU A 174 -2.08 -16.26 -9.94
N ARG A 175 -3.24 -15.86 -10.40
CA ARG A 175 -3.48 -15.48 -11.81
C ARG A 175 -2.65 -14.27 -12.25
N ASP A 176 -2.60 -13.26 -11.39
CA ASP A 176 -1.82 -12.04 -11.62
C ASP A 176 -0.54 -12.11 -10.74
N ASP A 177 -0.26 -11.08 -9.96
CA ASP A 177 0.84 -11.13 -8.99
C ASP A 177 0.31 -11.27 -7.56
N PHE A 178 1.15 -11.72 -6.65
CA PHE A 178 0.82 -11.79 -5.22
C PHE A 178 0.31 -10.44 -4.72
N SER A 179 -0.83 -10.46 -4.04
CA SER A 179 -1.51 -9.23 -3.57
C SER A 179 -2.10 -8.35 -4.67
N SER A 180 -2.32 -8.82 -5.88
CA SER A 180 -2.82 -8.01 -7.00
C SER A 180 -4.23 -7.42 -6.78
N GLY A 181 -5.09 -8.14 -6.05
CA GLY A 181 -6.48 -7.76 -5.79
C GLY A 181 -6.66 -6.91 -4.52
N THR A 182 -7.70 -7.23 -3.74
CA THR A 182 -8.12 -6.53 -2.52
C THR A 182 -7.00 -6.44 -1.48
N SER A 183 -6.10 -7.42 -1.43
CA SER A 183 -5.04 -7.51 -0.43
C SER A 183 -4.03 -6.38 -0.47
N SER A 184 -3.83 -5.69 -1.62
CA SER A 184 -3.00 -4.48 -1.73
C SER A 184 -3.78 -3.18 -1.58
N ARG A 185 -5.11 -3.26 -1.54
CA ARG A 185 -6.03 -2.10 -1.57
C ARG A 185 -6.76 -1.90 -0.24
N SER A 186 -6.17 -2.34 0.86
CA SER A 186 -6.70 -2.17 2.22
C SER A 186 -6.51 -0.73 2.72
N THR A 187 -7.15 -0.36 3.83
CA THR A 187 -6.89 0.90 4.56
C THR A 187 -5.51 0.91 5.24
N LYS A 188 -4.74 -0.17 5.16
CA LYS A 188 -3.43 -0.37 5.83
C LYS A 188 -3.52 -0.43 7.36
N LEU A 189 -4.73 -0.50 7.91
CA LEU A 189 -4.99 -0.53 9.34
C LEU A 189 -5.29 -1.97 9.81
N VAL A 190 -4.64 -2.37 10.90
CA VAL A 190 -4.86 -3.63 11.60
C VAL A 190 -5.55 -3.29 12.92
N HIS A 191 -6.88 -3.25 12.90
CA HIS A 191 -7.66 -2.73 14.02
C HIS A 191 -8.52 -3.82 14.67
N GLY A 192 -8.69 -3.71 16.00
CA GLY A 192 -9.57 -4.58 16.78
C GLY A 192 -11.05 -4.24 16.66
N GLY A 193 -11.40 -3.11 16.01
CA GLY A 193 -12.79 -2.75 15.75
C GLY A 193 -13.52 -2.11 16.92
N VAL A 194 -13.10 -0.93 17.36
CA VAL A 194 -13.74 -0.13 18.45
C VAL A 194 -15.26 0.02 18.26
N ARG A 195 -15.73 0.22 17.02
CA ARG A 195 -17.18 0.31 16.73
C ARG A 195 -17.94 -1.00 16.96
N TYR A 196 -17.31 -2.15 16.72
CA TYR A 196 -17.93 -3.45 17.01
C TYR A 196 -18.05 -3.65 18.51
N LEU A 197 -17.10 -3.12 19.29
CA LEU A 197 -17.20 -3.12 20.75
C LEU A 197 -18.37 -2.25 21.22
N GLU A 198 -18.53 -1.05 20.67
CA GLU A 198 -19.67 -0.19 20.95
C GLU A 198 -20.99 -0.91 20.66
N LYS A 199 -21.10 -1.55 19.49
CA LYS A 199 -22.29 -2.32 19.10
C LYS A 199 -22.52 -3.51 20.03
N ALA A 200 -21.47 -4.28 20.34
CA ALA A 200 -21.56 -5.41 21.26
C ALA A 200 -22.12 -5.02 22.65
N VAL A 201 -21.67 -3.85 23.16
CA VAL A 201 -22.15 -3.33 24.45
C VAL A 201 -23.58 -2.79 24.36
N ARG A 202 -23.92 -2.05 23.29
CA ARG A 202 -25.26 -1.44 23.13
C ARG A 202 -26.36 -2.45 22.86
N GLU A 203 -26.06 -3.46 22.03
CA GLU A 203 -27.01 -4.47 21.59
C GLU A 203 -26.92 -5.79 22.40
N LEU A 204 -25.94 -5.88 23.33
CA LEU A 204 -25.59 -7.07 24.07
C LEU A 204 -25.32 -8.29 23.17
N ASP A 205 -24.66 -8.01 22.01
CA ASP A 205 -24.34 -8.99 20.99
C ASP A 205 -23.02 -9.69 21.34
N TYR A 206 -23.10 -10.93 21.76
CA TYR A 206 -21.95 -11.75 22.15
C TYR A 206 -21.03 -12.08 20.96
N GLU A 207 -21.59 -12.24 19.76
CA GLU A 207 -20.78 -12.55 18.57
C GLU A 207 -19.91 -11.36 18.16
N GLN A 208 -20.43 -10.13 18.28
CA GLN A 208 -19.60 -8.93 18.08
C GLN A 208 -18.47 -8.81 19.12
N TYR A 209 -18.74 -9.16 20.36
CA TYR A 209 -17.73 -9.20 21.42
C TYR A 209 -16.61 -10.20 21.09
N LYS A 210 -16.97 -11.42 20.67
CA LYS A 210 -16.04 -12.48 20.28
C LYS A 210 -15.15 -12.03 19.10
N LEU A 211 -15.77 -11.40 18.09
CA LEU A 211 -15.07 -10.85 16.93
C LEU A 211 -14.03 -9.80 17.33
N VAL A 212 -14.36 -8.90 18.27
CA VAL A 212 -13.42 -7.89 18.77
C VAL A 212 -12.26 -8.55 19.50
N LYS A 213 -12.52 -9.52 20.36
CA LYS A 213 -11.51 -10.26 21.13
C LYS A 213 -10.54 -10.99 20.21
N GLU A 214 -11.06 -11.67 19.19
CA GLU A 214 -10.25 -12.33 18.15
C GLU A 214 -9.39 -11.31 17.38
N ALA A 215 -9.99 -10.21 16.93
CA ALA A 215 -9.28 -9.19 16.19
C ALA A 215 -8.15 -8.53 17.00
N LEU A 216 -8.33 -8.34 18.33
CA LEU A 216 -7.30 -7.83 19.23
C LEU A 216 -6.14 -8.82 19.39
N ASN A 217 -6.46 -10.12 19.51
CA ASN A 217 -5.45 -11.18 19.55
C ASN A 217 -4.65 -11.25 18.27
N GLU A 218 -5.33 -11.30 17.12
CA GLU A 218 -4.68 -11.37 15.82
C GLU A 218 -3.86 -10.11 15.51
N ARG A 219 -4.31 -8.93 15.94
CA ARG A 219 -3.51 -7.69 15.86
C ARG A 219 -2.18 -7.82 16.59
N ALA A 220 -2.19 -8.39 17.80
CA ALA A 220 -0.96 -8.59 18.57
C ALA A 220 -0.03 -9.60 17.88
N ASN A 221 -0.56 -10.71 17.37
CA ASN A 221 0.20 -11.69 16.61
C ASN A 221 0.84 -11.03 15.37
N PHE A 222 0.05 -10.25 14.62
CA PHE A 222 0.49 -9.54 13.42
C PHE A 222 1.71 -8.66 13.67
N LEU A 223 1.70 -7.86 14.75
CA LEU A 223 2.81 -6.98 15.13
C LEU A 223 4.07 -7.75 15.56
N LYS A 224 3.91 -8.97 16.09
CA LYS A 224 5.02 -9.80 16.57
C LYS A 224 5.68 -10.60 15.45
N ILE A 225 4.91 -11.15 14.51
CA ILE A 225 5.44 -12.01 13.44
C ILE A 225 6.16 -11.21 12.35
N ALA A 226 5.81 -9.92 12.15
CA ALA A 226 6.40 -9.05 11.15
C ALA A 226 6.66 -7.62 11.67
N PRO A 227 7.56 -7.44 12.65
CA PRO A 227 7.77 -6.16 13.34
C PRO A 227 8.39 -5.07 12.45
N TYR A 228 8.93 -5.41 11.28
CA TYR A 228 9.46 -4.45 10.32
C TYR A 228 8.39 -3.93 9.33
N LEU A 229 7.31 -4.69 9.10
CA LEU A 229 6.22 -4.33 8.19
C LEU A 229 5.00 -3.78 8.91
N SER A 230 4.95 -3.93 10.23
CA SER A 230 3.82 -3.52 11.05
C SER A 230 4.27 -2.80 12.31
N TYR A 231 3.52 -1.79 12.71
CA TYR A 231 3.83 -0.99 13.88
C TYR A 231 2.56 -0.45 14.54
N GLN A 232 2.71 -0.02 15.79
CA GLN A 232 1.64 0.64 16.54
C GLN A 232 1.44 2.06 16.02
N LEU A 233 0.20 2.42 15.73
CA LEU A 233 -0.19 3.75 15.33
C LEU A 233 -1.14 4.35 16.36
N PRO A 234 -0.79 5.45 17.04
CA PRO A 234 -1.75 6.23 17.79
C PRO A 234 -2.77 6.86 16.85
N ILE A 235 -4.04 6.81 17.21
CA ILE A 235 -5.16 7.37 16.45
C ILE A 235 -5.87 8.40 17.29
N MET A 236 -5.89 9.63 16.80
CA MET A 236 -6.58 10.77 17.42
C MET A 236 -8.05 10.77 17.01
N LEU A 237 -8.93 10.90 18.01
CA LEU A 237 -10.38 11.06 17.86
C LEU A 237 -10.75 12.46 18.40
N PRO A 238 -10.93 13.47 17.57
CA PRO A 238 -11.31 14.82 18.00
C PRO A 238 -12.70 14.83 18.63
N ILE A 239 -12.88 15.63 19.68
CA ILE A 239 -14.11 15.74 20.44
C ILE A 239 -14.60 17.20 20.44
N TYR A 240 -15.79 17.43 19.88
CA TYR A 240 -16.39 18.75 19.75
C TYR A 240 -17.56 19.00 20.73
N LYS A 241 -17.97 17.96 21.49
CA LYS A 241 -19.03 18.05 22.50
C LYS A 241 -18.51 17.54 23.83
N TRP A 242 -18.57 18.37 24.90
CA TRP A 242 -17.98 18.05 26.21
C TRP A 242 -18.51 16.72 26.82
N TRP A 243 -19.78 16.38 26.60
CA TRP A 243 -20.39 15.17 27.11
C TRP A 243 -19.87 13.89 26.45
N GLN A 244 -19.25 13.98 25.29
CA GLN A 244 -18.63 12.86 24.60
C GLN A 244 -17.29 12.42 25.25
N VAL A 245 -16.64 13.31 26.03
CA VAL A 245 -15.38 12.99 26.69
C VAL A 245 -15.48 11.76 27.59
N PRO A 246 -16.38 11.72 28.61
CA PRO A 246 -16.51 10.54 29.46
C PRO A 246 -16.95 9.29 28.66
N TYR A 247 -17.75 9.46 27.64
CA TYR A 247 -18.20 8.36 26.78
C TYR A 247 -17.05 7.71 26.02
N TYR A 248 -16.27 8.49 25.27
CA TYR A 248 -15.13 7.96 24.52
C TYR A 248 -13.99 7.49 25.43
N TRP A 249 -13.81 8.17 26.58
CA TRP A 249 -12.85 7.70 27.59
C TRP A 249 -13.19 6.31 28.10
N ALA A 250 -14.43 6.08 28.51
CA ALA A 250 -14.89 4.77 28.99
C ALA A 250 -14.79 3.70 27.91
N GLY A 251 -15.18 4.02 26.66
CA GLY A 251 -15.06 3.12 25.51
C GLY A 251 -13.62 2.74 25.19
N SER A 252 -12.70 3.71 25.18
CA SER A 252 -11.28 3.47 24.93
C SER A 252 -10.63 2.64 26.05
N LYS A 253 -10.99 2.90 27.33
CA LYS A 253 -10.51 2.10 28.47
C LYS A 253 -11.05 0.67 28.47
N ALA A 254 -12.30 0.47 28.04
CA ALA A 254 -12.85 -0.87 27.84
C ALA A 254 -12.10 -1.62 26.72
N TYR A 255 -11.75 -0.92 25.65
CA TYR A 255 -10.95 -1.48 24.54
C TYR A 255 -9.54 -1.87 24.99
N ASP A 256 -8.86 -1.01 25.78
CA ASP A 256 -7.56 -1.32 26.37
C ASP A 256 -7.64 -2.55 27.29
N LEU A 257 -8.67 -2.62 28.13
CA LEU A 257 -8.87 -3.73 29.06
C LEU A 257 -9.13 -5.06 28.35
N LEU A 258 -9.89 -5.03 27.25
CA LEU A 258 -10.16 -6.22 26.42
C LEU A 258 -8.91 -6.73 25.72
N ALA A 259 -8.00 -5.84 25.34
CA ALA A 259 -6.70 -6.21 24.76
C ALA A 259 -5.80 -6.91 25.79
N GLY A 260 -5.96 -6.65 27.09
CA GLY A 260 -5.24 -7.32 28.19
C GLY A 260 -3.74 -7.29 27.98
N HIS A 261 -3.06 -8.44 28.13
CA HIS A 261 -1.62 -8.58 27.92
C HIS A 261 -1.15 -8.43 26.47
N GLN A 262 -2.08 -8.45 25.53
CA GLN A 262 -1.84 -8.20 24.10
C GLN A 262 -2.06 -6.73 23.76
N GLY A 263 -2.28 -5.90 24.79
CA GLY A 263 -2.44 -4.47 24.68
C GLY A 263 -1.17 -3.80 24.13
N MET A 264 -1.41 -2.76 23.36
CA MET A 264 -0.45 -1.74 23.01
C MET A 264 -0.40 -0.70 24.14
N GLU A 265 0.11 0.49 23.88
CA GLU A 265 0.07 1.58 24.85
C GLU A 265 -1.40 1.94 25.24
N SER A 266 -1.58 2.41 26.47
CA SER A 266 -2.89 2.79 26.98
C SER A 266 -3.42 4.06 26.33
N SER A 267 -4.71 4.08 26.04
CA SER A 267 -5.42 5.25 25.54
C SER A 267 -5.34 6.42 26.55
N TYR A 268 -5.32 7.66 26.04
CA TYR A 268 -5.23 8.87 26.86
C TYR A 268 -6.01 10.03 26.21
N PHE A 269 -6.31 11.04 27.06
CA PHE A 269 -6.99 12.25 26.61
C PHE A 269 -5.99 13.39 26.38
N LEU A 270 -6.13 14.08 25.27
CA LEU A 270 -5.44 15.33 24.96
C LEU A 270 -6.36 16.52 25.21
N SER A 271 -5.91 17.50 25.99
CA SER A 271 -6.58 18.79 26.08
C SER A 271 -6.57 19.50 24.71
N ARG A 272 -7.47 20.49 24.52
CA ARG A 272 -7.55 21.27 23.28
C ARG A 272 -6.19 21.79 22.83
N GLY A 273 -5.40 22.40 23.72
CA GLY A 273 -4.07 22.93 23.37
C GLY A 273 -3.13 21.86 22.87
N LYS A 274 -3.05 20.70 23.59
CA LYS A 274 -2.21 19.58 23.17
C LYS A 274 -2.69 18.91 21.89
N ALA A 275 -4.00 18.85 21.63
CA ALA A 275 -4.53 18.32 20.40
C ALA A 275 -4.13 19.19 19.19
N LEU A 276 -4.19 20.53 19.34
CA LEU A 276 -3.75 21.47 18.32
C LEU A 276 -2.23 21.53 18.16
N GLU A 277 -1.47 21.30 19.22
CA GLU A 277 -0.01 21.14 19.15
C GLU A 277 0.36 19.89 18.34
N ALA A 278 -0.33 18.77 18.56
CA ALA A 278 -0.11 17.53 17.81
C ALA A 278 -0.58 17.63 16.34
N PHE A 279 -1.63 18.40 16.06
CA PHE A 279 -2.15 18.65 14.71
C PHE A 279 -2.68 20.08 14.59
N PRO A 280 -1.83 21.05 14.21
CA PRO A 280 -2.19 22.46 14.12
C PRO A 280 -3.29 22.77 13.10
N MET A 281 -3.40 21.95 12.05
CA MET A 281 -4.40 22.13 11.00
C MET A 281 -5.80 21.66 11.39
N LEU A 282 -5.98 21.08 12.59
CA LEU A 282 -7.27 20.60 13.06
C LEU A 282 -8.22 21.79 13.30
N LYS A 283 -9.50 21.63 12.93
CA LYS A 283 -10.54 22.60 13.17
C LYS A 283 -10.63 22.95 14.66
N ASN A 284 -10.32 24.20 14.96
CA ASN A 284 -10.20 24.71 16.32
C ASN A 284 -11.58 25.07 16.94
N GLU A 285 -12.56 25.43 16.09
CA GLU A 285 -13.89 25.87 16.54
C GLU A 285 -14.61 24.77 17.32
N LYS A 286 -15.04 25.07 18.54
CA LYS A 286 -15.74 24.14 19.46
C LYS A 286 -14.96 22.89 19.86
N LEU A 287 -13.66 22.81 19.54
CA LEU A 287 -12.82 21.67 19.95
C LEU A 287 -12.70 21.66 21.49
N VAL A 288 -13.08 20.54 22.12
CA VAL A 288 -12.92 20.30 23.57
C VAL A 288 -11.58 19.65 23.87
N GLY A 289 -11.15 18.72 23.03
CA GLY A 289 -9.94 17.95 23.15
C GLY A 289 -9.99 16.74 22.22
N ALA A 290 -9.15 15.75 22.45
CA ALA A 290 -9.15 14.53 21.67
C ALA A 290 -8.87 13.28 22.54
N MET A 291 -9.47 12.16 22.22
CA MET A 291 -9.05 10.85 22.70
C MET A 291 -7.99 10.29 21.76
N VAL A 292 -6.96 9.69 22.32
CA VAL A 292 -5.96 8.91 21.56
C VAL A 292 -6.02 7.45 22.02
N TYR A 293 -6.12 6.55 21.06
CA TYR A 293 -6.04 5.11 21.28
C TYR A 293 -5.09 4.50 20.25
N TYR A 294 -4.72 3.24 20.43
CA TYR A 294 -3.72 2.59 19.57
C TYR A 294 -4.31 1.45 18.77
N ASP A 295 -3.96 1.41 17.48
CA ASP A 295 -4.18 0.26 16.60
C ASP A 295 -2.91 -0.06 15.81
N GLY A 296 -2.92 -1.14 15.01
CA GLY A 296 -1.78 -1.51 14.17
C GLY A 296 -1.89 -0.88 12.79
N GLN A 297 -0.76 -0.52 12.19
CA GLN A 297 -0.65 -0.17 10.77
C GLN A 297 0.37 -1.06 10.10
N HIS A 298 0.20 -1.36 8.79
CA HIS A 298 1.10 -2.22 8.05
C HIS A 298 1.25 -1.83 6.56
N ASN A 299 2.28 -2.38 5.91
CA ASN A 299 2.38 -2.40 4.46
C ASN A 299 1.75 -3.70 3.94
N ASP A 300 0.53 -3.62 3.45
CA ASP A 300 -0.29 -4.79 3.10
C ASP A 300 0.32 -5.66 1.98
N SER A 301 0.80 -5.06 0.90
CA SER A 301 1.39 -5.82 -0.21
C SER A 301 2.73 -6.45 0.17
N ARG A 302 3.61 -5.71 0.86
CA ARG A 302 4.88 -6.25 1.36
C ARG A 302 4.65 -7.40 2.34
N MET A 303 3.63 -7.27 3.22
CA MET A 303 3.22 -8.33 4.13
C MET A 303 2.80 -9.59 3.38
N ASN A 304 2.01 -9.43 2.31
CA ASN A 304 1.55 -10.58 1.52
C ASN A 304 2.70 -11.27 0.77
N VAL A 305 3.63 -10.51 0.20
CA VAL A 305 4.85 -11.06 -0.42
C VAL A 305 5.69 -11.80 0.61
N ALA A 306 5.83 -11.23 1.83
CA ALA A 306 6.54 -11.89 2.92
C ALA A 306 5.86 -13.21 3.35
N LEU A 307 4.54 -13.28 3.36
CA LEU A 307 3.79 -14.52 3.61
C LEU A 307 4.10 -15.57 2.54
N GLY A 308 3.99 -15.22 1.25
CA GLY A 308 4.30 -16.14 0.16
C GLY A 308 5.74 -16.69 0.24
N LEU A 309 6.72 -15.81 0.44
CA LEU A 309 8.13 -16.21 0.60
C LEU A 309 8.39 -17.02 1.88
N THR A 310 7.65 -16.77 2.96
CA THR A 310 7.72 -17.59 4.17
C THR A 310 7.18 -18.98 3.90
N ALA A 311 6.07 -19.10 3.18
CA ALA A 311 5.55 -20.41 2.77
C ALA A 311 6.59 -21.21 1.95
N VAL A 312 7.33 -20.54 1.05
CA VAL A 312 8.45 -21.15 0.30
C VAL A 312 9.57 -21.63 1.22
N GLN A 313 9.91 -20.85 2.26
CA GLN A 313 10.92 -21.30 3.24
C GLN A 313 10.51 -22.58 3.97
N TYR A 314 9.22 -22.82 4.13
CA TYR A 314 8.68 -24.05 4.72
C TYR A 314 8.34 -25.12 3.70
N GLY A 315 8.72 -24.94 2.42
CA GLY A 315 8.62 -25.96 1.37
C GLY A 315 7.38 -25.87 0.48
N ALA A 316 6.58 -24.81 0.56
CA ALA A 316 5.49 -24.59 -0.40
C ALA A 316 6.04 -24.24 -1.78
N VAL A 317 5.36 -24.69 -2.82
CA VAL A 317 5.62 -24.34 -4.23
C VAL A 317 4.61 -23.30 -4.64
N ILE A 318 5.06 -22.08 -4.93
CA ILE A 318 4.17 -20.97 -5.28
C ILE A 318 4.54 -20.37 -6.63
N ALA A 319 3.53 -19.96 -7.41
CA ALA A 319 3.76 -19.23 -8.65
C ALA A 319 2.72 -18.14 -8.85
N ASN A 320 3.21 -16.95 -9.23
CA ASN A 320 2.40 -15.85 -9.73
C ASN A 320 2.28 -15.92 -11.26
N HIS A 321 1.34 -15.18 -11.83
CA HIS A 321 1.02 -15.19 -13.25
C HIS A 321 0.66 -16.59 -13.76
N VAL A 322 -0.05 -17.37 -12.92
CA VAL A 322 -0.54 -18.72 -13.25
C VAL A 322 -2.04 -18.78 -12.99
N GLU A 323 -2.83 -18.84 -14.05
CA GLU A 323 -4.28 -18.86 -14.03
C GLU A 323 -4.82 -20.29 -14.00
N VAL A 324 -5.78 -20.59 -13.14
CA VAL A 324 -6.55 -21.82 -13.21
C VAL A 324 -7.62 -21.68 -14.29
N ILE A 325 -7.58 -22.57 -15.29
CA ILE A 325 -8.50 -22.54 -16.43
C ILE A 325 -9.52 -23.69 -16.41
N GLU A 326 -9.24 -24.75 -15.66
CA GLU A 326 -10.15 -25.91 -15.53
C GLU A 326 -9.85 -26.68 -14.23
N LEU A 327 -10.90 -27.22 -13.60
CA LEU A 327 -10.80 -28.12 -12.45
C LEU A 327 -11.01 -29.56 -12.90
N HIS A 328 -10.07 -30.47 -12.49
CA HIS A 328 -10.15 -31.86 -12.85
C HIS A 328 -10.90 -32.67 -11.80
N LYS A 329 -11.73 -33.59 -12.27
CA LYS A 329 -12.48 -34.52 -11.42
C LYS A 329 -12.10 -35.97 -11.75
N ASP A 330 -12.02 -36.77 -10.72
CA ASP A 330 -11.81 -38.23 -10.84
C ASP A 330 -13.08 -38.95 -11.28
N SER A 331 -13.02 -40.30 -11.36
CA SER A 331 -14.16 -41.17 -11.70
C SER A 331 -15.35 -41.06 -10.73
N ASN A 332 -15.08 -40.64 -9.47
CA ASN A 332 -16.07 -40.44 -8.44
C ASN A 332 -16.63 -38.98 -8.41
N LYS A 333 -16.28 -38.19 -9.42
CA LYS A 333 -16.63 -36.76 -9.53
C LYS A 333 -16.03 -35.90 -8.40
N GLN A 334 -14.97 -36.37 -7.73
CA GLN A 334 -14.24 -35.61 -6.75
C GLN A 334 -13.09 -34.86 -7.41
N LEU A 335 -12.78 -33.65 -6.93
CA LEU A 335 -11.67 -32.85 -7.44
C LEU A 335 -10.33 -33.51 -7.14
N CYS A 336 -9.46 -33.63 -8.15
CA CYS A 336 -8.15 -34.27 -8.05
C CYS A 336 -6.99 -33.40 -8.60
N GLY A 337 -7.28 -32.19 -9.04
CA GLY A 337 -6.29 -31.27 -9.59
C GLY A 337 -6.90 -30.15 -10.42
N ALA A 338 -6.06 -29.41 -11.11
CA ALA A 338 -6.47 -28.33 -12.00
C ALA A 338 -5.54 -28.22 -13.21
N ARG A 339 -6.09 -27.80 -14.36
CA ARG A 339 -5.30 -27.31 -15.48
C ARG A 339 -5.06 -25.81 -15.29
N VAL A 340 -3.81 -25.43 -15.40
CA VAL A 340 -3.37 -24.06 -15.21
C VAL A 340 -2.64 -23.54 -16.44
N ARG A 341 -2.68 -22.22 -16.65
CA ARG A 341 -1.98 -21.52 -17.72
C ARG A 341 -0.98 -20.53 -17.13
N ASP A 342 0.28 -20.65 -17.50
CA ASP A 342 1.27 -19.61 -17.28
C ASP A 342 0.99 -18.43 -18.22
N THR A 343 0.49 -17.31 -17.69
CA THR A 343 0.08 -16.15 -18.48
C THR A 343 1.27 -15.39 -19.10
N MET A 344 2.49 -15.64 -18.58
CA MET A 344 3.73 -15.04 -19.12
C MET A 344 4.20 -15.75 -20.41
N THR A 345 4.00 -17.06 -20.50
CA THR A 345 4.47 -17.87 -21.63
C THR A 345 3.33 -18.44 -22.49
N GLY A 346 2.09 -18.42 -21.99
CA GLY A 346 0.91 -19.05 -22.59
C GLY A 346 0.86 -20.58 -22.46
N LYS A 347 1.86 -21.22 -21.80
CA LYS A 347 1.92 -22.67 -21.64
C LYS A 347 0.88 -23.15 -20.63
N GLU A 348 0.23 -24.26 -20.96
CA GLU A 348 -0.73 -24.93 -20.08
C GLU A 348 -0.13 -26.22 -19.52
N PHE A 349 -0.47 -26.53 -18.26
CA PHE A 349 -0.04 -27.76 -17.61
C PHE A 349 -1.01 -28.16 -16.49
N ASN A 350 -0.88 -29.38 -15.99
CA ASN A 350 -1.74 -29.90 -14.93
C ASN A 350 -1.02 -29.90 -13.60
N VAL A 351 -1.74 -29.55 -12.54
CA VAL A 351 -1.30 -29.66 -11.13
C VAL A 351 -2.22 -30.64 -10.43
N LYS A 352 -1.65 -31.73 -9.90
CA LYS A 352 -2.40 -32.76 -9.15
C LYS A 352 -2.39 -32.44 -7.66
N ALA A 353 -3.56 -32.56 -7.00
CA ALA A 353 -3.67 -32.34 -5.57
C ALA A 353 -4.81 -33.18 -4.98
N LYS A 354 -4.66 -33.61 -3.70
CA LYS A 354 -5.69 -34.33 -2.93
C LYS A 354 -6.85 -33.42 -2.55
N GLY A 355 -6.57 -32.16 -2.28
CA GLY A 355 -7.57 -31.14 -1.96
C GLY A 355 -7.33 -29.82 -2.67
N ILE A 356 -8.39 -29.09 -2.98
CA ILE A 356 -8.34 -27.78 -3.63
C ILE A 356 -9.01 -26.73 -2.75
N ILE A 357 -8.28 -25.65 -2.48
CA ILE A 357 -8.76 -24.51 -1.71
C ILE A 357 -8.94 -23.30 -2.65
N ASN A 358 -10.17 -22.81 -2.73
CA ASN A 358 -10.49 -21.56 -3.42
C ASN A 358 -10.40 -20.39 -2.45
N ALA A 359 -9.36 -19.55 -2.59
CA ALA A 359 -9.09 -18.35 -1.79
C ALA A 359 -9.01 -17.09 -2.67
N THR A 360 -9.82 -17.02 -3.73
CA THR A 360 -9.75 -15.99 -4.78
C THR A 360 -10.49 -14.69 -4.45
N GLY A 361 -10.92 -14.51 -3.18
CA GLY A 361 -11.51 -13.26 -2.68
C GLY A 361 -12.75 -12.83 -3.47
N PRO A 362 -12.78 -11.65 -4.12
CA PRO A 362 -13.95 -11.22 -4.90
C PRO A 362 -14.30 -12.15 -6.07
N PHE A 363 -13.33 -12.92 -6.58
CA PHE A 363 -13.50 -13.83 -7.71
C PHE A 363 -13.91 -15.25 -7.31
N THR A 364 -14.23 -15.46 -6.04
CA THR A 364 -14.59 -16.75 -5.46
C THR A 364 -15.68 -17.48 -6.25
N ASP A 365 -16.73 -16.76 -6.67
CA ASP A 365 -17.85 -17.38 -7.40
C ASP A 365 -17.45 -17.88 -8.79
N GLY A 366 -16.44 -17.29 -9.43
CA GLY A 366 -15.93 -17.78 -10.71
C GLY A 366 -15.34 -19.20 -10.63
N ILE A 367 -14.55 -19.49 -9.58
CA ILE A 367 -14.00 -20.83 -9.36
C ILE A 367 -15.10 -21.80 -8.90
N ARG A 368 -16.07 -21.35 -8.10
CA ARG A 368 -17.22 -22.17 -7.67
C ARG A 368 -18.09 -22.56 -8.87
N GLN A 369 -18.32 -21.64 -9.82
CA GLN A 369 -19.06 -21.91 -11.06
C GLN A 369 -18.27 -22.78 -12.05
N MET A 370 -16.94 -22.74 -12.01
CA MET A 370 -16.08 -23.65 -12.77
C MET A 370 -16.22 -25.08 -12.25
N ASP A 371 -16.42 -25.27 -10.96
CA ASP A 371 -16.72 -26.58 -10.33
C ASP A 371 -18.16 -27.03 -10.61
N ASP A 372 -19.15 -26.19 -10.34
CA ASP A 372 -20.57 -26.44 -10.57
C ASP A 372 -21.26 -25.19 -11.15
N PRO A 373 -21.55 -25.16 -12.46
CA PRO A 373 -22.22 -24.01 -13.11
C PRO A 373 -23.58 -23.66 -12.54
N SER A 374 -24.26 -24.58 -11.85
CA SER A 374 -25.59 -24.38 -11.26
C SER A 374 -25.58 -23.67 -9.90
N ILE A 375 -24.39 -23.43 -9.30
CA ILE A 375 -24.27 -22.93 -7.95
C ILE A 375 -24.60 -21.44 -7.85
N GLN A 376 -25.33 -21.06 -6.80
CA GLN A 376 -25.64 -19.65 -6.55
C GLN A 376 -24.41 -18.88 -6.08
N THR A 377 -24.31 -17.60 -6.47
CA THR A 377 -23.28 -16.68 -6.03
C THR A 377 -23.43 -16.35 -4.55
N ILE A 378 -22.32 -16.31 -3.84
CA ILE A 378 -22.26 -15.95 -2.41
C ILE A 378 -21.59 -14.58 -2.18
N VAL A 379 -20.79 -14.09 -3.13
CA VAL A 379 -20.09 -12.81 -3.00
C VAL A 379 -21.02 -11.66 -3.27
N SER A 380 -21.10 -10.71 -2.33
CA SER A 380 -21.78 -9.41 -2.46
C SER A 380 -20.73 -8.31 -2.44
N PRO A 381 -20.17 -7.94 -3.61
CA PRO A 381 -19.01 -7.06 -3.67
C PRO A 381 -19.37 -5.63 -3.29
N SER A 382 -18.51 -4.98 -2.48
CA SER A 382 -18.58 -3.56 -2.16
C SER A 382 -17.24 -2.89 -2.47
N ALA A 383 -17.29 -1.76 -3.19
CA ALA A 383 -16.12 -0.94 -3.44
C ALA A 383 -15.83 -0.01 -2.25
N GLY A 384 -14.54 0.25 -2.03
CA GLY A 384 -14.09 1.24 -1.08
C GLY A 384 -12.93 2.03 -1.66
N VAL A 385 -13.12 3.35 -1.81
CA VAL A 385 -12.14 4.25 -2.37
C VAL A 385 -11.25 4.82 -1.27
N HIS A 386 -9.98 4.96 -1.58
CA HIS A 386 -8.99 5.68 -0.81
C HIS A 386 -8.29 6.67 -1.72
N ILE A 387 -7.91 7.81 -1.15
CA ILE A 387 -7.06 8.80 -1.81
C ILE A 387 -5.79 9.01 -1.02
N ILE A 388 -4.74 9.37 -1.70
CA ILE A 388 -3.47 9.77 -1.10
C ILE A 388 -3.32 11.28 -1.25
N LEU A 389 -2.99 11.90 -0.13
CA LEU A 389 -2.76 13.33 0.00
C LEU A 389 -1.34 13.56 0.53
N PRO A 390 -0.77 14.76 0.35
CA PRO A 390 0.48 15.15 1.00
C PRO A 390 0.46 14.95 2.51
N ASN A 391 1.62 14.78 3.11
CA ASN A 391 1.77 14.42 4.52
C ASN A 391 1.21 15.46 5.51
N TYR A 392 1.05 16.72 5.10
CA TYR A 392 0.53 17.78 5.97
C TYR A 392 -0.98 17.69 6.23
N TYR A 393 -1.72 16.81 5.54
CA TYR A 393 -3.15 16.58 5.77
C TYR A 393 -3.47 15.70 6.97
N SER A 394 -2.47 15.12 7.64
CA SER A 394 -2.62 14.40 8.90
C SER A 394 -1.44 14.69 9.83
N PRO A 395 -1.59 14.44 11.16
CA PRO A 395 -0.44 14.50 12.05
C PRO A 395 0.63 13.49 11.57
N GLY A 396 1.90 13.90 11.49
CA GLY A 396 2.96 13.03 10.95
C GLY A 396 3.21 11.74 11.76
N THR A 397 2.83 11.73 13.03
CA THR A 397 3.10 10.63 13.96
C THR A 397 1.86 9.88 14.44
N MET A 398 0.66 10.34 14.08
CA MET A 398 -0.60 9.70 14.48
C MET A 398 -1.66 9.80 13.39
N GLY A 399 -2.55 8.83 13.36
CA GLY A 399 -3.74 8.89 12.52
C GLY A 399 -4.82 9.77 13.12
N LEU A 400 -5.78 10.14 12.29
CA LEU A 400 -6.99 10.83 12.69
C LEU A 400 -8.21 9.98 12.30
N LEU A 401 -9.21 9.93 13.16
CA LEU A 401 -10.47 9.23 12.93
C LEU A 401 -11.64 10.19 13.07
N ASP A 402 -12.50 10.27 12.03
CA ASP A 402 -13.86 10.77 12.20
C ASP A 402 -14.85 9.63 12.45
N PRO A 403 -15.48 9.61 13.62
CA PRO A 403 -16.48 8.60 13.94
C PRO A 403 -17.85 8.89 13.32
N ALA A 404 -18.09 10.09 12.79
CA ALA A 404 -19.41 10.58 12.40
C ALA A 404 -19.34 11.54 11.20
N THR A 405 -19.00 10.97 10.01
CA THR A 405 -19.10 11.69 8.75
C THR A 405 -20.53 12.17 8.45
N SER A 406 -20.69 13.03 7.46
CA SER A 406 -21.98 13.57 7.02
C SER A 406 -23.05 12.51 6.76
N ASP A 407 -22.66 11.31 6.36
CA ASP A 407 -23.53 10.16 6.08
C ASP A 407 -23.48 9.04 7.15
N GLY A 408 -22.81 9.30 8.28
CA GLY A 408 -22.70 8.36 9.41
C GLY A 408 -21.68 7.23 9.23
N ARG A 409 -20.90 7.26 8.17
CA ARG A 409 -19.75 6.36 7.97
C ARG A 409 -18.58 6.77 8.88
N VAL A 410 -17.47 6.06 8.79
CA VAL A 410 -16.20 6.41 9.43
C VAL A 410 -15.16 6.61 8.38
N ILE A 411 -14.40 7.68 8.51
CA ILE A 411 -13.26 7.96 7.65
C ILE A 411 -11.99 8.05 8.48
N PHE A 412 -10.90 7.55 7.94
CA PHE A 412 -9.57 7.60 8.52
C PHE A 412 -8.66 8.51 7.70
N PHE A 413 -7.79 9.22 8.39
CA PHE A 413 -6.67 9.95 7.81
C PHE A 413 -5.40 9.43 8.50
N LEU A 414 -4.61 8.65 7.78
CA LEU A 414 -3.50 7.92 8.37
C LEU A 414 -2.19 8.32 7.70
N PRO A 415 -1.12 8.62 8.45
CA PRO A 415 0.21 8.78 7.88
C PRO A 415 0.66 7.43 7.30
N TRP A 416 1.12 7.41 6.07
CA TRP A 416 1.58 6.20 5.41
C TRP A 416 2.66 6.49 4.38
N GLN A 417 3.89 5.97 4.66
CA GLN A 417 5.04 6.10 3.76
C GLN A 417 5.30 7.54 3.25
N GLY A 418 5.30 8.49 4.18
CA GLY A 418 5.56 9.90 3.87
C GLY A 418 4.38 10.71 3.32
N ASN A 419 3.19 10.08 3.18
CA ASN A 419 1.96 10.72 2.72
C ASN A 419 0.81 10.48 3.70
N THR A 420 -0.37 11.02 3.40
CA THR A 420 -1.60 10.77 4.13
C THR A 420 -2.55 9.92 3.28
N ILE A 421 -2.98 8.77 3.79
CA ILE A 421 -4.09 7.99 3.20
C ILE A 421 -5.40 8.44 3.82
N ALA A 422 -6.37 8.80 3.00
CA ALA A 422 -7.72 9.15 3.42
C ALA A 422 -8.75 8.19 2.81
N GLY A 423 -9.72 7.73 3.60
CA GLY A 423 -10.79 6.83 3.17
C GLY A 423 -11.45 6.12 4.36
N THR A 424 -12.52 5.42 4.15
CA THR A 424 -12.91 4.80 2.89
C THR A 424 -14.39 5.03 2.58
N THR A 425 -14.75 4.98 1.31
CA THR A 425 -16.16 4.90 0.87
C THR A 425 -16.70 3.47 1.02
N ASP A 426 -17.99 3.29 0.81
CA ASP A 426 -18.66 1.98 0.80
C ASP A 426 -19.82 2.01 -0.21
N SER A 427 -19.57 1.46 -1.40
CA SER A 427 -20.50 1.52 -2.54
C SER A 427 -20.69 0.12 -3.13
N ALA A 428 -21.93 -0.27 -3.43
CA ALA A 428 -22.19 -1.53 -4.12
C ALA A 428 -21.56 -1.50 -5.52
N THR A 429 -20.89 -2.58 -5.92
CA THR A 429 -20.15 -2.64 -7.18
C THR A 429 -20.26 -4.02 -7.84
N LYS A 430 -19.79 -4.12 -9.08
CA LYS A 430 -19.56 -5.41 -9.74
C LYS A 430 -18.13 -5.86 -9.54
N VAL A 431 -17.89 -7.17 -9.59
CA VAL A 431 -16.53 -7.72 -9.56
C VAL A 431 -15.80 -7.34 -10.85
N THR A 432 -14.66 -6.69 -10.73
CA THR A 432 -13.78 -6.33 -11.84
C THR A 432 -12.31 -6.49 -11.41
N GLN A 433 -11.42 -6.75 -12.37
CA GLN A 433 -9.99 -6.85 -12.14
C GLN A 433 -9.36 -5.48 -11.80
N ASN A 434 -9.86 -4.43 -12.43
CA ASN A 434 -9.33 -3.08 -12.34
C ASN A 434 -10.39 -2.11 -11.82
N PRO A 435 -10.74 -2.18 -10.52
CA PRO A 435 -11.66 -1.22 -9.93
C PRO A 435 -11.04 0.17 -9.92
N MET A 436 -11.83 1.17 -10.31
CA MET A 436 -11.44 2.58 -10.36
C MET A 436 -12.19 3.38 -9.30
N ALA A 437 -11.57 4.44 -8.80
CA ALA A 437 -12.25 5.45 -7.99
C ALA A 437 -13.06 6.35 -8.90
N THR A 438 -14.29 6.73 -8.50
CA THR A 438 -15.08 7.72 -9.22
C THR A 438 -14.79 9.12 -8.69
N GLU A 439 -14.98 10.14 -9.52
CA GLU A 439 -14.77 11.53 -9.09
C GLU A 439 -15.75 11.94 -7.98
N GLU A 440 -16.96 11.39 -7.95
CA GLU A 440 -17.94 11.63 -6.89
C GLU A 440 -17.41 11.12 -5.54
N GLU A 441 -16.80 9.92 -5.51
CA GLU A 441 -16.24 9.35 -4.30
C GLU A 441 -15.01 10.11 -3.82
N ILE A 442 -14.15 10.55 -4.76
CA ILE A 442 -12.98 11.39 -4.46
C ILE A 442 -13.43 12.72 -3.86
N ASN A 443 -14.38 13.40 -4.49
CA ASN A 443 -14.90 14.67 -4.01
C ASN A 443 -15.62 14.55 -2.68
N TRP A 444 -16.31 13.43 -2.43
CA TRP A 444 -16.92 13.16 -1.11
C TRP A 444 -15.84 13.06 -0.03
N ILE A 445 -14.74 12.30 -0.26
CA ILE A 445 -13.63 12.20 0.68
C ILE A 445 -13.01 13.57 0.93
N LEU A 446 -12.75 14.37 -0.12
CA LEU A 446 -12.19 15.72 0.01
C LEU A 446 -13.13 16.64 0.81
N GLY A 447 -14.46 16.50 0.64
CA GLY A 447 -15.46 17.21 1.45
C GLY A 447 -15.34 16.88 2.94
N GLU A 448 -15.17 15.59 3.29
CA GLU A 448 -14.97 15.17 4.68
C GLU A 448 -13.62 15.66 5.23
N VAL A 449 -12.54 15.63 4.42
CA VAL A 449 -11.24 16.25 4.79
C VAL A 449 -11.43 17.72 5.18
N LYS A 450 -12.15 18.48 4.35
CA LYS A 450 -12.41 19.91 4.58
C LYS A 450 -13.19 20.17 5.89
N ASN A 451 -14.08 19.25 6.28
CA ASN A 451 -14.87 19.37 7.51
C ASN A 451 -14.02 19.31 8.79
N TYR A 452 -12.89 18.61 8.74
CA TYR A 452 -11.98 18.45 9.87
C TYR A 452 -10.96 19.55 10.02
N LEU A 453 -10.53 20.10 8.90
CA LEU A 453 -9.44 21.04 8.86
C LEU A 453 -9.94 22.45 9.21
N ASN A 454 -9.01 23.27 9.68
CA ASN A 454 -9.24 24.70 9.83
C ASN A 454 -9.69 25.26 8.46
N PRO A 455 -10.71 26.15 8.41
CA PRO A 455 -11.17 26.80 7.19
C PRO A 455 -10.09 27.50 6.36
N ASP A 456 -9.00 27.93 7.00
CA ASP A 456 -7.84 28.55 6.34
C ASP A 456 -7.07 27.57 5.44
N VAL A 457 -7.27 26.26 5.62
CA VAL A 457 -6.61 25.22 4.83
C VAL A 457 -7.45 24.93 3.59
N LYS A 458 -6.92 25.27 2.42
CA LYS A 458 -7.57 24.98 1.14
C LYS A 458 -7.35 23.51 0.77
N VAL A 459 -8.40 22.69 0.76
CA VAL A 459 -8.37 21.30 0.27
C VAL A 459 -8.68 21.30 -1.21
N ARG A 460 -7.79 20.80 -2.03
CA ARG A 460 -7.88 20.86 -3.51
C ARG A 460 -7.93 19.46 -4.12
N ARG A 461 -8.61 19.31 -5.26
CA ARG A 461 -8.58 18.08 -6.05
C ARG A 461 -7.16 17.79 -6.58
N GLY A 462 -6.39 18.81 -6.91
CA GLY A 462 -5.01 18.71 -7.37
C GLY A 462 -4.03 18.16 -6.32
N ASP A 463 -4.39 18.20 -5.02
CA ASP A 463 -3.55 17.64 -3.96
C ASP A 463 -3.66 16.09 -3.88
N VAL A 464 -4.54 15.47 -4.67
CA VAL A 464 -4.69 14.01 -4.70
C VAL A 464 -3.60 13.40 -5.55
N LEU A 465 -2.65 12.74 -4.89
CA LEU A 465 -1.47 12.11 -5.52
C LEU A 465 -1.78 10.78 -6.18
N ALA A 466 -2.73 10.04 -5.60
CA ALA A 466 -3.25 8.79 -6.13
C ALA A 466 -4.67 8.57 -5.59
N ALA A 467 -5.51 7.91 -6.38
CA ALA A 467 -6.86 7.51 -5.97
C ALA A 467 -7.13 6.09 -6.47
N TRP A 468 -7.52 5.19 -5.59
CA TRP A 468 -7.72 3.80 -5.93
C TRP A 468 -8.91 3.19 -5.19
N SER A 469 -9.56 2.24 -5.84
CA SER A 469 -10.69 1.49 -5.29
C SER A 469 -10.30 0.04 -5.00
N GLY A 470 -10.81 -0.52 -3.91
CA GLY A 470 -10.67 -1.92 -3.55
C GLY A 470 -12.03 -2.59 -3.41
N ILE A 471 -12.18 -3.81 -3.93
CA ILE A 471 -13.43 -4.58 -3.83
C ILE A 471 -13.39 -5.44 -2.57
N ARG A 472 -14.29 -5.20 -1.63
CA ARG A 472 -14.48 -6.05 -0.46
C ARG A 472 -15.24 -7.31 -0.84
N PRO A 473 -14.73 -8.52 -0.54
CA PRO A 473 -15.42 -9.77 -0.81
C PRO A 473 -16.43 -10.09 0.31
N LEU A 474 -17.43 -9.22 0.50
CA LEU A 474 -18.47 -9.49 1.48
C LEU A 474 -19.25 -10.74 1.05
N VAL A 475 -19.63 -11.58 2.00
CA VAL A 475 -20.37 -12.81 1.73
C VAL A 475 -21.78 -12.73 2.28
N ARG A 476 -22.71 -13.26 1.51
CA ARG A 476 -24.09 -13.45 1.92
C ARG A 476 -24.27 -14.90 2.37
N ASP A 477 -24.87 -15.08 3.55
CA ASP A 477 -25.28 -16.41 3.98
C ASP A 477 -26.39 -16.91 3.04
N PRO A 478 -26.21 -18.03 2.33
CA PRO A 478 -27.24 -18.60 1.46
C PRO A 478 -28.52 -18.96 2.21
N ALA A 479 -28.45 -19.19 3.52
CA ALA A 479 -29.60 -19.51 4.37
C ALA A 479 -30.33 -18.26 4.91
N ALA A 480 -29.76 -17.06 4.78
CA ALA A 480 -30.37 -15.83 5.29
C ALA A 480 -31.46 -15.32 4.36
N LYS A 481 -32.67 -15.12 4.91
CA LYS A 481 -33.86 -14.65 4.18
C LYS A 481 -33.89 -13.15 3.89
N SER A 482 -32.95 -12.36 4.41
CA SER A 482 -32.91 -10.90 4.23
C SER A 482 -31.52 -10.38 3.87
N THR A 483 -31.47 -9.17 3.26
CA THR A 483 -30.24 -8.46 2.94
C THR A 483 -29.43 -7.98 4.16
N GLU A 484 -30.01 -8.05 5.36
CA GLU A 484 -29.34 -7.79 6.65
C GLU A 484 -28.40 -8.94 7.06
N GLY A 485 -28.48 -10.11 6.40
CA GLY A 485 -27.67 -11.30 6.66
C GLY A 485 -26.26 -11.28 6.02
N LEU A 486 -25.66 -10.10 5.78
CA LEU A 486 -24.24 -10.01 5.37
C LEU A 486 -23.35 -10.46 6.53
N VAL A 487 -22.70 -11.61 6.34
CA VAL A 487 -21.73 -12.13 7.30
C VAL A 487 -20.48 -11.23 7.27
N ARG A 488 -20.23 -10.52 8.35
CA ARG A 488 -19.04 -9.67 8.52
C ARG A 488 -17.80 -10.46 8.95
N ASN A 489 -17.96 -11.77 9.12
CA ASN A 489 -16.91 -12.75 9.35
C ASN A 489 -16.58 -13.47 8.03
N HIS A 490 -15.64 -14.40 8.04
CA HIS A 490 -15.37 -15.28 6.91
C HIS A 490 -16.36 -16.47 6.89
N MET A 491 -16.46 -17.13 5.75
CA MET A 491 -17.25 -18.33 5.55
C MET A 491 -16.40 -19.41 4.88
N ILE A 492 -16.42 -20.60 5.43
CA ILE A 492 -15.83 -21.80 4.84
C ILE A 492 -16.98 -22.68 4.33
N ASN A 493 -16.90 -23.08 3.06
CA ASN A 493 -17.88 -23.93 2.40
C ASN A 493 -17.19 -25.00 1.58
N ILE A 494 -17.69 -26.23 1.62
CA ILE A 494 -17.17 -27.35 0.83
C ILE A 494 -18.26 -27.81 -0.14
N SER A 495 -17.94 -27.86 -1.44
CA SER A 495 -18.86 -28.32 -2.47
C SER A 495 -19.00 -29.86 -2.45
N LYS A 496 -19.97 -30.38 -3.20
CA LYS A 496 -20.19 -31.83 -3.33
C LYS A 496 -18.99 -32.54 -3.99
N SER A 497 -18.24 -31.84 -4.83
CA SER A 497 -17.03 -32.35 -5.50
C SER A 497 -15.75 -32.15 -4.67
N GLY A 498 -15.86 -31.58 -3.45
CA GLY A 498 -14.72 -31.34 -2.57
C GLY A 498 -13.98 -30.03 -2.80
N LEU A 499 -14.58 -29.01 -3.48
CA LEU A 499 -13.97 -27.68 -3.52
C LEU A 499 -14.17 -26.99 -2.18
N LEU A 500 -13.08 -26.82 -1.42
CA LEU A 500 -13.09 -26.04 -0.20
C LEU A 500 -12.95 -24.56 -0.54
N THR A 501 -13.93 -23.75 -0.21
CA THR A 501 -13.97 -22.31 -0.48
C THR A 501 -13.89 -21.52 0.82
N ILE A 502 -12.96 -20.60 0.90
CA ILE A 502 -12.87 -19.57 1.94
C ILE A 502 -13.19 -18.20 1.33
N ALA A 503 -14.16 -17.50 1.86
CA ALA A 503 -14.58 -16.19 1.37
C ALA A 503 -14.90 -15.22 2.52
N GLY A 504 -14.76 -13.91 2.28
CA GLY A 504 -15.00 -12.86 3.29
C GLY A 504 -13.80 -12.60 4.18
N GLY A 505 -14.07 -12.12 5.40
CA GLY A 505 -13.05 -11.84 6.43
C GLY A 505 -12.30 -10.54 6.26
N LYS A 506 -11.20 -10.38 6.98
CA LYS A 506 -10.39 -9.15 7.06
C LYS A 506 -8.91 -9.47 7.12
N TRP A 507 -8.08 -8.50 6.70
CA TRP A 507 -6.63 -8.57 6.88
C TRP A 507 -6.22 -8.86 8.34
N THR A 508 -6.86 -8.22 9.30
CA THR A 508 -6.56 -8.41 10.73
C THR A 508 -6.62 -9.87 11.16
N THR A 509 -7.58 -10.64 10.63
CA THR A 509 -7.86 -12.04 11.03
C THR A 509 -7.39 -13.07 10.01
N TYR A 510 -6.59 -12.69 9.00
CA TYR A 510 -6.16 -13.59 7.93
C TYR A 510 -5.52 -14.89 8.46
N ARG A 511 -4.75 -14.80 9.56
CA ARG A 511 -4.06 -15.95 10.14
C ARG A 511 -5.05 -16.95 10.76
N ALA A 512 -6.00 -16.46 11.54
CA ALA A 512 -7.06 -17.31 12.12
C ALA A 512 -7.91 -17.95 11.02
N MET A 513 -8.30 -17.17 9.99
CA MET A 513 -9.01 -17.67 8.81
C MET A 513 -8.24 -18.79 8.11
N ALA A 514 -6.93 -18.61 7.94
CA ALA A 514 -6.05 -19.62 7.34
C ALA A 514 -6.00 -20.90 8.20
N ALA A 515 -5.82 -20.76 9.52
CA ALA A 515 -5.77 -21.89 10.45
C ALA A 515 -7.06 -22.70 10.41
N GLU A 516 -8.24 -22.05 10.50
CA GLU A 516 -9.54 -22.69 10.43
C GLU A 516 -9.75 -23.37 9.06
N THR A 517 -9.35 -22.73 7.96
CA THR A 517 -9.46 -23.30 6.61
C THR A 517 -8.60 -24.57 6.47
N ILE A 518 -7.38 -24.58 7.00
CA ILE A 518 -6.50 -25.73 6.94
C ILE A 518 -6.96 -26.85 7.89
N ASP A 519 -7.53 -26.51 9.06
CA ASP A 519 -8.14 -27.49 9.96
C ASP A 519 -9.29 -28.22 9.27
N GLU A 520 -10.18 -27.51 8.57
CA GLU A 520 -11.26 -28.12 7.79
C GLU A 520 -10.73 -28.92 6.57
N ALA A 521 -9.66 -28.44 5.91
CA ALA A 521 -9.04 -29.18 4.81
C ALA A 521 -8.42 -30.51 5.28
N ILE A 522 -7.70 -30.51 6.41
CA ILE A 522 -7.10 -31.71 7.01
C ILE A 522 -8.18 -32.74 7.31
N LYS A 523 -9.27 -32.30 7.91
CA LYS A 523 -10.39 -33.15 8.29
C LYS A 523 -11.12 -33.70 7.06
N HIS A 524 -11.46 -32.85 6.09
CA HIS A 524 -12.25 -33.23 4.93
C HIS A 524 -11.47 -34.15 3.97
N PHE A 525 -10.21 -33.81 3.67
CA PHE A 525 -9.35 -34.57 2.73
C PHE A 525 -8.53 -35.66 3.42
N ASN A 526 -8.75 -35.90 4.73
CA ASN A 526 -8.00 -36.90 5.52
C ASN A 526 -6.49 -36.78 5.40
N LEU A 527 -5.99 -35.52 5.46
CA LEU A 527 -4.55 -35.23 5.35
C LEU A 527 -3.84 -35.60 6.65
N LYS A 528 -2.54 -35.85 6.55
CA LYS A 528 -1.70 -36.25 7.69
C LYS A 528 -0.62 -35.20 7.94
N PRO A 529 -0.92 -34.10 8.67
CA PRO A 529 0.08 -33.13 9.04
C PRO A 529 1.10 -33.74 10.00
N THR A 530 2.34 -33.28 9.93
CA THR A 530 3.41 -33.73 10.86
C THR A 530 3.45 -32.89 12.14
N ARG A 531 2.77 -31.73 12.15
CA ARG A 531 2.71 -30.78 13.27
C ARG A 531 1.35 -30.13 13.37
N GLU A 532 1.04 -29.60 14.55
CA GLU A 532 -0.12 -28.72 14.76
C GLU A 532 0.14 -27.31 14.23
N CYS A 533 -0.93 -26.49 14.20
CA CYS A 533 -0.81 -25.07 13.83
C CYS A 533 0.13 -24.32 14.77
N SER A 534 1.15 -23.67 14.23
CA SER A 534 2.13 -22.89 14.99
C SER A 534 2.29 -21.46 14.47
N THR A 535 1.43 -21.01 13.55
CA THR A 535 1.56 -19.73 12.83
C THR A 535 1.57 -18.48 13.73
N GLU A 536 1.11 -18.57 14.97
CA GLU A 536 1.28 -17.48 15.96
C GLU A 536 2.74 -17.25 16.36
N ARG A 537 3.60 -18.27 16.17
CA ARG A 537 5.02 -18.29 16.57
C ARG A 537 5.97 -18.26 15.38
N VAL A 538 5.45 -18.32 14.16
CA VAL A 538 6.23 -18.28 12.92
C VAL A 538 6.53 -16.83 12.56
N LYS A 539 7.78 -16.42 12.68
CA LYS A 539 8.24 -15.13 12.16
C LYS A 539 8.28 -15.14 10.63
N LEU A 540 7.74 -14.10 10.02
CA LEU A 540 7.85 -13.94 8.57
C LEU A 540 9.29 -13.62 8.15
N ILE A 541 9.63 -13.97 6.92
CA ILE A 541 10.93 -13.65 6.31
C ILE A 541 11.23 -12.15 6.50
N GLY A 542 12.47 -11.83 6.83
CA GLY A 542 12.86 -10.45 7.15
C GLY A 542 12.78 -10.09 8.64
N SER A 543 12.06 -10.89 9.45
CA SER A 543 11.83 -10.57 10.87
C SER A 543 12.89 -11.10 11.81
N HIS A 544 13.65 -12.13 11.43
CA HIS A 544 14.55 -12.86 12.34
C HIS A 544 15.73 -12.01 12.83
N GLY A 545 16.36 -11.29 11.92
CA GLY A 545 17.50 -10.40 12.22
C GLY A 545 17.14 -8.93 12.29
N TYR A 546 15.86 -8.58 12.29
CA TYR A 546 15.41 -7.19 12.31
C TYR A 546 15.60 -6.55 13.68
N SER A 547 16.10 -5.31 13.69
CA SER A 547 16.10 -4.42 14.86
C SER A 547 15.79 -2.99 14.41
N LYS A 548 15.20 -2.19 15.30
CA LYS A 548 14.89 -0.77 15.03
C LYS A 548 16.14 0.06 14.70
N THR A 549 17.32 -0.37 15.10
CA THR A 549 18.60 0.31 14.86
C THR A 549 19.37 -0.25 13.66
N MET A 550 18.83 -1.23 12.96
CA MET A 550 19.49 -1.90 11.83
C MET A 550 19.87 -0.93 10.71
N PHE A 551 19.07 0.11 10.47
CA PHE A 551 19.35 1.13 9.45
C PHE A 551 20.71 1.83 9.68
N ILE A 552 21.15 2.02 10.93
CA ILE A 552 22.44 2.64 11.25
C ILE A 552 23.59 1.79 10.66
N ARG A 553 23.51 0.47 10.79
CA ARG A 553 24.51 -0.43 10.23
C ARG A 553 24.50 -0.40 8.69
N LEU A 554 23.32 -0.31 8.07
CA LEU A 554 23.19 -0.16 6.62
C LEU A 554 23.87 1.12 6.14
N ILE A 555 23.70 2.25 6.86
CA ILE A 555 24.39 3.49 6.57
C ILE A 555 25.92 3.32 6.65
N GLN A 556 26.40 2.77 7.76
CA GLN A 556 27.83 2.60 8.02
C GLN A 556 28.51 1.66 7.03
N GLN A 557 27.84 0.57 6.64
CA GLN A 557 28.44 -0.46 5.79
C GLN A 557 28.36 -0.12 4.31
N PHE A 558 27.26 0.50 3.86
CA PHE A 558 27.02 0.75 2.44
C PHE A 558 27.05 2.24 2.08
N GLY A 559 27.22 3.16 3.03
CA GLY A 559 27.16 4.59 2.74
C GLY A 559 25.84 5.05 2.14
N LEU A 560 24.74 4.45 2.57
CA LEU A 560 23.38 4.80 2.15
C LEU A 560 22.90 6.09 2.83
N GLU A 561 22.02 6.81 2.18
CA GLU A 561 21.29 7.92 2.80
C GLU A 561 20.39 7.40 3.93
N THR A 562 20.20 8.20 4.99
CA THR A 562 19.44 7.78 6.18
C THR A 562 18.02 7.35 5.85
N GLU A 563 17.32 8.11 5.03
CA GLU A 563 15.95 7.82 4.62
C GLU A 563 15.85 6.49 3.84
N ILE A 564 16.79 6.26 2.90
CA ILE A 564 16.88 5.00 2.14
C ILE A 564 17.15 3.83 3.10
N ALA A 565 18.11 3.97 4.02
CA ALA A 565 18.44 2.91 4.96
C ALA A 565 17.27 2.56 5.89
N GLN A 566 16.53 3.57 6.37
CA GLN A 566 15.30 3.38 7.16
C GLN A 566 14.21 2.70 6.34
N HIS A 567 14.00 3.14 5.10
CA HIS A 567 13.05 2.53 4.18
C HIS A 567 13.38 1.04 3.94
N LEU A 568 14.63 0.72 3.61
CA LEU A 568 15.05 -0.67 3.40
C LEU A 568 14.86 -1.52 4.65
N ALA A 569 15.24 -1.03 5.83
CA ALA A 569 15.03 -1.72 7.09
C ALA A 569 13.54 -2.01 7.35
N ASN A 570 12.66 -1.03 7.10
CA ASN A 570 11.23 -1.12 7.36
C ASN A 570 10.43 -1.85 6.26
N SER A 571 11.02 -2.07 5.07
CA SER A 571 10.36 -2.77 3.96
C SER A 571 10.85 -4.19 3.74
N TYR A 572 12.09 -4.49 4.14
CA TYR A 572 12.75 -5.77 3.89
C TYR A 572 13.26 -6.47 5.16
N GLY A 573 13.28 -5.76 6.32
CA GLY A 573 13.83 -6.32 7.55
C GLY A 573 15.30 -6.75 7.37
N ASP A 574 15.68 -7.94 7.85
CA ASP A 574 17.04 -8.45 7.68
C ASP A 574 17.43 -8.72 6.22
N ARG A 575 16.46 -8.78 5.29
CA ARG A 575 16.71 -8.89 3.84
C ARG A 575 17.26 -7.58 3.24
N ALA A 576 17.14 -6.44 3.95
CA ALA A 576 17.69 -5.16 3.52
C ALA A 576 19.19 -5.22 3.18
N TRP A 577 19.94 -6.13 3.82
CA TRP A 577 21.34 -6.39 3.49
C TRP A 577 21.52 -6.93 2.07
N ALA A 578 20.66 -7.86 1.66
CA ALA A 578 20.69 -8.40 0.31
C ALA A 578 20.27 -7.36 -0.74
N VAL A 579 19.32 -6.48 -0.40
CA VAL A 579 18.94 -5.35 -1.26
C VAL A 579 20.11 -4.37 -1.38
N ALA A 580 20.69 -3.95 -0.26
CA ALA A 580 21.80 -2.99 -0.23
C ALA A 580 23.04 -3.50 -0.98
N SER A 581 23.30 -4.82 -0.97
CA SER A 581 24.41 -5.43 -1.72
C SER A 581 24.25 -5.34 -3.25
N LEU A 582 23.02 -5.10 -3.74
CA LEU A 582 22.73 -4.89 -5.16
C LEU A 582 22.79 -3.40 -5.55
N ALA A 583 22.97 -2.49 -4.56
CA ALA A 583 22.97 -1.07 -4.81
C ALA A 583 24.18 -0.64 -5.64
N GLN A 584 23.92 0.21 -6.63
CA GLN A 584 24.95 0.78 -7.48
C GLN A 584 25.48 2.08 -6.87
N SER A 585 26.77 2.39 -7.18
CA SER A 585 27.39 3.65 -6.79
C SER A 585 26.64 4.84 -7.40
N THR A 586 26.45 5.88 -6.58
CA THR A 586 25.87 7.14 -7.03
C THR A 586 26.87 7.99 -7.82
N GLY A 587 28.16 7.69 -7.75
CA GLY A 587 29.24 8.52 -8.27
C GLY A 587 29.55 9.76 -7.41
N LYS A 588 28.81 9.95 -6.30
CA LYS A 588 29.00 11.06 -5.36
C LYS A 588 29.85 10.63 -4.15
N ARG A 589 30.47 11.63 -3.49
CA ARG A 589 31.16 11.36 -2.21
C ARG A 589 30.18 10.88 -1.12
N TRP A 590 28.96 11.39 -1.16
CA TRP A 590 27.86 10.99 -0.27
C TRP A 590 26.50 11.31 -0.93
N PRO A 591 25.50 10.43 -0.86
CA PRO A 591 25.60 9.02 -0.48
C PRO A 591 26.47 8.22 -1.47
N VAL A 592 27.17 7.19 -1.00
CA VAL A 592 28.09 6.39 -1.85
C VAL A 592 27.31 5.45 -2.76
N PHE A 593 26.30 4.79 -2.20
CA PHE A 593 25.43 3.83 -2.89
C PHE A 593 23.95 4.23 -2.79
N GLY A 594 23.10 3.65 -3.64
CA GLY A 594 21.66 3.81 -3.59
C GLY A 594 21.13 4.88 -4.55
N ARG A 595 21.18 4.62 -5.87
CA ARG A 595 20.50 5.47 -6.87
C ARG A 595 19.01 5.38 -6.69
N ARG A 596 18.35 6.53 -6.48
CA ARG A 596 16.90 6.62 -6.34
C ARG A 596 16.22 6.35 -7.68
N VAL A 597 15.08 5.70 -7.65
CA VAL A 597 14.17 5.49 -8.79
C VAL A 597 13.34 6.75 -9.04
N SER A 598 12.93 7.42 -7.98
CA SER A 598 12.25 8.70 -7.98
C SER A 598 12.92 9.63 -6.96
N PRO A 599 13.19 10.91 -7.29
CA PRO A 599 13.84 11.86 -6.37
C PRO A 599 13.05 12.06 -5.07
N GLN A 600 11.73 12.02 -5.15
CA GLN A 600 10.82 12.32 -4.05
C GLN A 600 10.67 11.18 -3.03
N TYR A 601 11.07 9.96 -3.38
CA TYR A 601 10.83 8.77 -2.57
C TYR A 601 12.12 7.99 -2.31
N PRO A 602 12.24 7.28 -1.17
CA PRO A 602 13.47 6.56 -0.80
C PRO A 602 13.67 5.22 -1.53
N TYR A 603 12.99 5.02 -2.65
CA TYR A 603 13.11 3.80 -3.45
C TYR A 603 14.36 3.83 -4.32
N ILE A 604 15.12 2.73 -4.34
CA ILE A 604 16.36 2.62 -5.09
C ILE A 604 16.29 1.53 -6.18
N GLU A 605 17.12 1.68 -7.22
CA GLU A 605 17.22 0.73 -8.34
C GLU A 605 17.51 -0.71 -7.89
N ALA A 606 18.22 -0.88 -6.79
CA ALA A 606 18.52 -2.20 -6.22
C ALA A 606 17.27 -2.98 -5.81
N GLU A 607 16.20 -2.29 -5.40
CA GLU A 607 14.94 -2.92 -5.04
C GLU A 607 14.25 -3.56 -6.24
N ILE A 608 14.36 -2.96 -7.42
CA ILE A 608 13.83 -3.50 -8.68
C ILE A 608 14.55 -4.83 -8.99
N ARG A 609 15.88 -4.83 -8.94
CA ARG A 609 16.71 -6.04 -9.18
C ARG A 609 16.39 -7.12 -8.14
N TYR A 610 16.23 -6.74 -6.88
CA TYR A 610 15.86 -7.67 -5.82
C TYR A 610 14.45 -8.24 -6.03
N ALA A 611 13.48 -7.42 -6.41
CA ALA A 611 12.11 -7.83 -6.70
C ALA A 611 12.05 -8.91 -7.81
N VAL A 612 12.82 -8.73 -8.88
CA VAL A 612 12.93 -9.71 -9.97
C VAL A 612 13.64 -10.99 -9.49
N ARG A 613 14.81 -10.85 -8.87
CA ARG A 613 15.66 -11.99 -8.52
C ARG A 613 15.16 -12.82 -7.34
N ARG A 614 14.38 -12.22 -6.41
CA ARG A 614 14.07 -12.82 -5.09
C ARG A 614 12.58 -12.77 -4.72
N GLU A 615 11.75 -12.04 -5.43
CA GLU A 615 10.34 -11.85 -5.10
C GLU A 615 9.39 -12.08 -6.27
N TYR A 616 9.86 -12.75 -7.31
CA TYR A 616 9.07 -13.19 -8.48
C TYR A 616 8.37 -12.05 -9.25
N ALA A 617 8.88 -10.82 -9.23
CA ALA A 617 8.33 -9.75 -10.04
C ALA A 617 8.60 -10.03 -11.54
N CYS A 618 7.52 -10.06 -12.34
CA CYS A 618 7.54 -10.41 -13.77
C CYS A 618 7.14 -9.24 -14.67
N THR A 619 6.49 -8.20 -14.14
CA THR A 619 5.97 -7.05 -14.89
C THR A 619 6.34 -5.74 -14.21
N ALA A 620 6.35 -4.63 -14.97
CA ALA A 620 6.58 -3.30 -14.41
C ALA A 620 5.52 -2.93 -13.35
N VAL A 621 4.28 -3.40 -13.52
CA VAL A 621 3.20 -3.21 -12.54
C VAL A 621 3.48 -3.94 -11.22
N ASP A 622 4.08 -5.14 -11.26
CA ASP A 622 4.47 -5.89 -10.05
C ASP A 622 5.43 -5.08 -9.20
N VAL A 623 6.39 -4.41 -9.85
CA VAL A 623 7.38 -3.56 -9.19
C VAL A 623 6.72 -2.29 -8.66
N LEU A 624 6.11 -1.48 -9.52
CA LEU A 624 5.59 -0.16 -9.16
C LEU A 624 4.45 -0.22 -8.13
N ALA A 625 3.55 -1.21 -8.27
CA ALA A 625 2.35 -1.28 -7.44
C ALA A 625 2.52 -2.15 -6.19
N ARG A 626 3.33 -3.23 -6.24
CA ARG A 626 3.33 -4.26 -5.19
C ARG A 626 4.64 -4.40 -4.44
N ARG A 627 5.78 -4.06 -5.06
CA ARG A 627 7.09 -4.09 -4.39
C ARG A 627 7.46 -2.71 -3.83
N LEU A 628 7.50 -1.68 -4.68
CA LEU A 628 7.82 -0.30 -4.29
C LEU A 628 6.63 0.45 -3.69
N ARG A 629 5.40 0.15 -4.10
CA ARG A 629 4.17 0.85 -3.74
C ARG A 629 4.01 2.26 -4.34
N LEU A 630 4.94 2.68 -5.20
CA LEU A 630 4.97 4.02 -5.76
C LEU A 630 3.67 4.39 -6.50
N ALA A 631 3.08 3.44 -7.26
CA ALA A 631 1.80 3.63 -7.93
C ALA A 631 0.62 3.90 -6.97
N PHE A 632 0.74 3.48 -5.71
CA PHE A 632 -0.26 3.75 -4.66
C PHE A 632 0.01 5.05 -3.91
N LEU A 633 1.22 5.59 -3.97
CA LEU A 633 1.61 6.80 -3.25
C LEU A 633 1.48 8.04 -4.11
N ASN A 634 1.96 7.95 -5.36
CA ASN A 634 1.97 9.06 -6.30
C ASN A 634 2.04 8.54 -7.73
N VAL A 635 0.95 8.69 -8.47
CA VAL A 635 0.85 8.16 -9.84
C VAL A 635 1.77 8.88 -10.82
N HIS A 636 2.04 10.17 -10.59
CA HIS A 636 2.96 10.95 -11.43
C HIS A 636 4.41 10.53 -11.21
N ALA A 637 4.83 10.37 -9.95
CA ALA A 637 6.16 9.84 -9.64
C ALA A 637 6.34 8.40 -10.15
N ALA A 638 5.29 7.58 -10.16
CA ALA A 638 5.31 6.25 -10.74
C ALA A 638 5.45 6.28 -12.27
N LEU A 639 4.78 7.22 -12.95
CA LEU A 639 4.89 7.42 -14.39
C LEU A 639 6.30 7.91 -14.77
N GLU A 640 6.88 8.84 -14.01
CA GLU A 640 8.24 9.34 -14.18
C GLU A 640 9.28 8.22 -13.99
N ALA A 641 9.10 7.37 -12.99
CA ALA A 641 9.99 6.25 -12.70
C ALA A 641 9.88 5.09 -13.71
N LEU A 642 8.74 4.96 -14.41
CA LEU A 642 8.40 3.82 -15.26
C LEU A 642 9.48 3.49 -16.32
N PRO A 643 10.05 4.44 -17.10
CA PRO A 643 11.07 4.13 -18.10
C PRO A 643 12.30 3.46 -17.47
N ARG A 644 12.74 3.95 -16.32
CA ARG A 644 13.88 3.38 -15.61
C ARG A 644 13.59 2.00 -15.02
N VAL A 645 12.38 1.79 -14.51
CA VAL A 645 11.93 0.47 -14.04
C VAL A 645 11.93 -0.54 -15.18
N VAL A 646 11.38 -0.19 -16.33
CA VAL A 646 11.33 -1.05 -17.52
C VAL A 646 12.75 -1.37 -18.02
N GLU A 647 13.65 -0.41 -18.07
CA GLU A 647 15.04 -0.60 -18.47
C GLU A 647 15.76 -1.62 -17.56
N ILE A 648 15.66 -1.46 -16.23
CA ILE A 648 16.29 -2.36 -15.28
C ILE A 648 15.68 -3.78 -15.38
N MET A 649 14.36 -3.87 -15.50
CA MET A 649 13.68 -5.16 -15.66
C MET A 649 14.03 -5.83 -16.97
N ALA A 650 14.19 -5.06 -18.06
CA ALA A 650 14.62 -5.58 -19.34
C ALA A 650 16.04 -6.19 -19.26
N ASP A 651 16.95 -5.55 -18.53
CA ASP A 651 18.28 -6.08 -18.26
C ASP A 651 18.23 -7.40 -17.47
N GLU A 652 17.38 -7.49 -16.44
CA GLU A 652 17.26 -8.67 -15.58
C GLU A 652 16.56 -9.84 -16.29
N LEU A 653 15.46 -9.57 -17.01
CA LEU A 653 14.58 -10.56 -17.63
C LEU A 653 14.85 -10.77 -19.13
N LYS A 654 15.84 -10.05 -19.70
CA LYS A 654 16.23 -10.15 -21.11
C LYS A 654 15.08 -9.81 -22.06
N TRP A 655 14.35 -8.76 -21.77
CA TRP A 655 13.25 -8.30 -22.61
C TRP A 655 13.76 -7.68 -23.92
N ASP A 656 13.12 -8.04 -25.00
CA ASP A 656 13.26 -7.33 -26.27
C ASP A 656 12.52 -5.98 -26.26
N GLN A 657 12.73 -5.18 -27.29
CA GLN A 657 12.09 -3.86 -27.40
C GLN A 657 10.56 -3.94 -27.48
N ALA A 658 10.01 -4.96 -28.13
CA ALA A 658 8.57 -5.15 -28.24
C ALA A 658 7.95 -5.41 -26.85
N ARG A 659 8.60 -6.23 -26.01
CA ARG A 659 8.18 -6.48 -24.64
C ARG A 659 8.29 -5.23 -23.77
N GLN A 660 9.36 -4.44 -23.90
CA GLN A 660 9.52 -3.19 -23.15
C GLN A 660 8.41 -2.18 -23.47
N LEU A 661 8.03 -2.03 -24.74
CA LEU A 661 6.91 -1.18 -25.16
C LEU A 661 5.60 -1.68 -24.56
N LYS A 662 5.33 -2.98 -24.66
CA LYS A 662 4.12 -3.59 -24.09
C LYS A 662 4.02 -3.35 -22.57
N GLU A 663 5.10 -3.59 -21.81
CA GLU A 663 5.14 -3.36 -20.37
C GLU A 663 4.90 -1.89 -20.00
N THR A 664 5.46 -0.97 -20.80
CA THR A 664 5.25 0.47 -20.62
C THR A 664 3.77 0.85 -20.80
N GLU A 665 3.12 0.33 -21.85
CA GLU A 665 1.71 0.62 -22.11
C GLU A 665 0.78 -0.04 -21.06
N GLU A 666 1.04 -1.27 -20.66
CA GLU A 666 0.26 -1.95 -19.61
C GLU A 666 0.40 -1.24 -18.25
N ALA A 667 1.61 -0.76 -17.92
CA ALA A 667 1.83 0.00 -16.70
C ALA A 667 1.13 1.37 -16.73
N LYS A 668 1.17 2.11 -17.84
CA LYS A 668 0.40 3.36 -18.01
C LYS A 668 -1.10 3.10 -17.85
N LYS A 669 -1.63 2.07 -18.49
CA LYS A 669 -3.04 1.65 -18.34
C LYS A 669 -3.39 1.31 -16.89
N PHE A 670 -2.49 0.65 -16.16
CA PHE A 670 -2.69 0.39 -14.74
C PHE A 670 -2.71 1.70 -13.94
N LEU A 671 -1.78 2.65 -14.20
CA LEU A 671 -1.75 3.93 -13.51
C LEU A 671 -3.02 4.77 -13.71
N THR A 672 -3.71 4.65 -14.86
CA THR A 672 -5.02 5.29 -15.02
C THR A 672 -6.06 4.76 -14.03
N THR A 673 -5.98 3.50 -13.63
CA THR A 673 -6.85 2.95 -12.58
C THR A 673 -6.51 3.44 -11.17
N MET A 674 -5.35 4.08 -11.03
CA MET A 674 -4.84 4.65 -9.78
C MET A 674 -4.99 6.18 -9.71
N GLY A 675 -5.75 6.75 -10.65
CA GLY A 675 -6.07 8.18 -10.69
C GLY A 675 -5.18 9.03 -11.61
N LEU A 676 -4.32 8.40 -12.44
CA LEU A 676 -3.62 9.13 -13.50
C LEU A 676 -4.63 9.57 -14.57
N PRO A 677 -4.69 10.86 -14.95
CA PRO A 677 -5.57 11.32 -16.00
C PRO A 677 -5.28 10.64 -17.34
N VAL A 678 -6.35 10.28 -18.07
CA VAL A 678 -6.25 9.58 -19.38
C VAL A 678 -5.66 10.48 -20.45
N SER A 679 -5.78 11.81 -20.29
CA SER A 679 -5.22 12.81 -21.21
C SER A 679 -4.81 14.05 -20.44
N PRO A 680 -3.67 14.69 -20.77
CA PRO A 680 -3.30 15.98 -20.22
C PRO A 680 -4.31 17.10 -20.53
N ILE A 681 -5.22 16.86 -21.48
CA ILE A 681 -6.19 17.84 -22.02
C ILE A 681 -7.58 17.69 -21.37
N ALA A 682 -7.81 16.67 -20.55
CA ALA A 682 -9.14 16.37 -20.02
C ALA A 682 -9.45 17.02 -18.65
N TYR A 683 -8.70 18.05 -18.24
CA TYR A 683 -9.20 18.92 -17.20
C TYR A 683 -10.21 19.89 -17.83
N PRO A 684 -11.47 19.90 -17.37
CA PRO A 684 -12.38 20.96 -17.81
C PRO A 684 -11.75 22.30 -17.41
N THR A 685 -11.56 23.15 -18.39
CA THR A 685 -11.04 24.53 -18.24
C THR A 685 -11.91 25.44 -17.36
N ASN A 686 -12.90 24.88 -16.69
CA ASN A 686 -13.86 25.57 -15.83
C ASN A 686 -13.82 25.13 -14.35
N VAL A 687 -12.71 24.53 -13.88
CA VAL A 687 -12.52 24.36 -12.44
C VAL A 687 -11.46 25.36 -11.99
N PRO A 688 -11.83 26.42 -11.25
CA PRO A 688 -10.92 27.51 -10.87
C PRO A 688 -9.76 27.10 -9.95
N ASP A 689 -9.70 25.84 -9.50
CA ASP A 689 -8.77 25.36 -8.47
C ASP A 689 -7.85 24.20 -8.90
N ALA A 690 -7.66 23.97 -10.19
CA ALA A 690 -6.77 22.90 -10.69
C ALA A 690 -5.32 23.40 -10.86
N VAL A 691 -4.70 23.84 -9.79
CA VAL A 691 -3.24 23.95 -9.74
C VAL A 691 -2.73 22.61 -9.23
N ILE A 692 -2.04 21.87 -10.08
CA ILE A 692 -1.32 20.66 -9.69
C ILE A 692 -0.11 21.12 -8.88
N GLY A 693 -0.28 21.22 -7.56
CA GLY A 693 0.83 21.43 -6.67
C GLY A 693 1.69 20.17 -6.64
N HIS A 694 2.96 20.27 -6.96
CA HIS A 694 3.92 19.19 -6.76
C HIS A 694 4.21 19.03 -5.27
N PRO A 695 3.81 17.93 -4.62
CA PRO A 695 3.98 17.75 -3.16
C PRO A 695 5.35 17.26 -2.74
N GLY A 696 6.34 17.31 -3.58
CA GLY A 696 7.67 16.74 -3.31
C GLY A 696 8.76 17.74 -2.91
N ALA A 697 8.49 19.02 -2.95
CA ALA A 697 9.54 20.03 -2.75
C ALA A 697 9.88 20.37 -1.28
N ILE A 698 9.20 19.76 -0.31
CA ILE A 698 9.49 19.97 1.12
C ILE A 698 10.45 18.89 1.63
N GLY A 699 11.66 18.82 1.10
CA GLY A 699 12.55 17.78 1.56
C GLY A 699 14.03 17.99 1.44
N ASN A 700 14.53 19.09 0.96
CA ASN A 700 15.99 19.32 0.96
C ASN A 700 16.32 20.81 1.09
N VAL A 701 16.01 21.41 2.21
CA VAL A 701 16.72 22.62 2.63
C VAL A 701 18.05 22.17 3.22
N GLU A 702 19.08 22.10 2.40
CA GLU A 702 20.46 22.10 2.90
C GLU A 702 20.66 23.37 3.73
N LYS A 703 20.85 23.19 5.02
CA LYS A 703 21.36 24.25 5.91
C LYS A 703 22.71 24.69 5.38
N ARG A 704 22.75 25.74 4.60
CA ARG A 704 24.01 26.47 4.37
C ARG A 704 24.35 27.22 5.63
N GLU A 705 25.43 26.82 6.28
CA GLU A 705 26.08 27.58 7.35
C GLU A 705 26.39 29.01 6.86
N ALA A 706 25.77 29.97 7.51
CA ALA A 706 26.07 31.37 7.30
C ALA A 706 27.46 31.66 7.87
N LYS A 707 28.48 31.81 7.02
CA LYS A 707 29.69 32.53 7.39
C LYS A 707 29.38 34.02 7.41
N GLY A 708 29.40 34.56 8.60
CA GLY A 708 29.19 35.96 8.85
C GLY A 708 30.21 36.83 8.15
N PHE A 709 29.73 37.92 7.55
CA PHE A 709 30.55 39.14 7.32
C PHE A 709 29.64 40.36 7.60
N TRP A 710 30.17 41.23 8.42
CA TRP A 710 29.52 42.46 8.88
C TRP A 710 29.33 43.47 7.78
N GLY A 711 28.15 44.04 7.67
CA GLY A 711 27.89 45.21 6.86
C GLY A 711 26.45 45.67 7.02
N GLY A 712 26.24 46.72 7.80
CA GLY A 712 24.88 47.22 8.12
C GLY A 712 24.21 47.91 6.93
N GLY A 713 22.93 47.65 6.81
CA GLY A 713 22.00 48.38 5.95
C GLY A 713 20.59 48.02 6.39
N LYS A 714 19.88 48.99 6.96
CA LYS A 714 18.45 48.86 7.28
C LYS A 714 17.67 48.78 5.97
N SER A 715 16.94 47.73 5.73
CA SER A 715 15.80 47.73 4.82
C SER A 715 14.63 46.96 5.46
N SER A 716 13.48 47.52 5.33
CA SER A 716 12.18 47.13 5.80
C SER A 716 11.82 45.68 5.42
N GLY A 717 11.16 45.00 6.39
CA GLY A 717 10.77 43.59 6.20
C GLY A 717 9.75 43.38 5.10
N SER A 718 10.07 42.51 4.17
CA SER A 718 9.11 41.72 3.45
C SER A 718 9.36 40.26 3.80
N SER A 719 8.35 39.57 4.22
CA SER A 719 8.37 38.12 4.42
C SER A 719 8.57 37.47 3.06
N VAL A 720 9.78 36.98 2.82
CA VAL A 720 10.09 36.19 1.62
C VAL A 720 9.39 34.85 1.75
N THR A 721 8.28 34.69 1.03
CA THR A 721 7.79 33.37 0.65
C THR A 721 8.77 32.83 -0.36
N ASP A 722 9.52 31.76 0.01
CA ASP A 722 10.43 31.08 -0.88
C ASP A 722 9.65 30.59 -2.11
N SER A 723 9.95 31.17 -3.28
CA SER A 723 9.42 30.74 -4.57
C SER A 723 9.83 29.29 -4.84
N PHE A 724 8.93 28.49 -5.37
CA PHE A 724 9.15 27.07 -5.73
C PHE A 724 10.32 26.91 -6.72
N TYR A 725 10.48 27.87 -7.63
CA TYR A 725 11.58 27.91 -8.61
C TYR A 725 12.54 29.04 -8.22
N SER A 726 13.52 28.71 -7.37
CA SER A 726 14.54 29.69 -7.01
C SER A 726 15.51 29.92 -8.19
N ARG A 727 16.13 31.11 -8.24
CA ARG A 727 17.19 31.44 -9.23
C ARG A 727 18.30 30.39 -9.31
N ALA A 728 18.47 29.55 -8.28
CA ALA A 728 19.47 28.49 -8.25
C ALA A 728 19.14 27.27 -9.14
N GLN A 729 17.91 27.17 -9.65
CA GLN A 729 17.46 26.06 -10.51
C GLN A 729 17.69 26.34 -12.00
N PHE A 730 17.96 27.58 -12.38
CA PHE A 730 18.24 27.99 -13.76
C PHE A 730 19.70 28.28 -13.96
N ASN A 731 20.22 27.95 -15.12
CA ASN A 731 21.57 28.32 -15.46
C ASN A 731 21.67 29.85 -15.79
N PRO A 732 22.85 30.48 -15.73
CA PRO A 732 22.98 31.92 -15.93
C PRO A 732 22.50 32.41 -17.30
N GLU A 733 22.60 31.59 -18.35
CA GLU A 733 22.14 31.93 -19.71
C GLU A 733 20.61 31.92 -19.77
N GLU A 734 19.94 30.93 -19.15
CA GLU A 734 18.48 30.89 -19.03
C GLU A 734 17.94 32.07 -18.24
N LEU A 735 18.59 32.43 -17.13
CA LEU A 735 18.19 33.59 -16.33
C LEU A 735 18.31 34.91 -17.12
N ALA A 736 19.36 35.06 -17.93
CA ALA A 736 19.52 36.21 -18.78
C ALA A 736 18.46 36.30 -19.89
N GLU A 737 18.01 35.15 -20.39
CA GLU A 737 16.93 35.05 -21.38
C GLU A 737 15.59 35.38 -20.75
N PHE A 738 15.29 34.84 -19.54
CA PHE A 738 14.09 35.16 -18.79
C PHE A 738 13.99 36.62 -18.38
N HIS A 739 15.10 37.26 -18.02
CA HIS A 739 15.13 38.71 -17.80
C HIS A 739 14.77 39.53 -19.03
N LYS A 740 15.17 39.08 -20.23
CA LYS A 740 14.79 39.73 -21.48
C LYS A 740 13.29 39.58 -21.78
N VAL A 741 12.72 38.40 -21.48
CA VAL A 741 11.28 38.13 -21.65
C VAL A 741 10.49 38.97 -20.66
N PHE A 742 10.88 38.96 -19.39
CA PHE A 742 10.25 39.75 -18.34
C PHE A 742 10.24 41.25 -18.66
N GLY A 743 11.41 41.83 -19.02
CA GLY A 743 11.53 43.23 -19.42
C GLY A 743 10.82 43.58 -20.72
N ALA A 744 10.31 42.61 -21.45
CA ALA A 744 9.47 42.84 -22.61
C ALA A 744 7.98 42.82 -22.27
N LEU A 745 7.65 42.25 -21.14
CA LEU A 745 6.29 42.21 -20.55
C LEU A 745 6.08 43.39 -19.59
N ASP A 746 7.12 43.87 -18.93
CA ASP A 746 7.16 45.09 -18.13
C ASP A 746 7.29 46.29 -19.11
N TYR A 747 6.16 46.82 -19.54
CA TYR A 747 6.10 47.84 -20.61
C TYR A 747 6.54 49.22 -20.15
N ASP A 748 6.22 49.57 -18.88
CA ASP A 748 6.59 50.89 -18.34
C ASP A 748 7.95 50.91 -17.62
N GLY A 749 8.58 49.71 -17.44
CA GLY A 749 9.93 49.53 -16.91
C GLY A 749 10.04 49.75 -15.41
N ASP A 750 8.98 49.55 -14.65
CA ASP A 750 8.96 49.75 -13.18
C ASP A 750 9.47 48.55 -12.40
N GLY A 751 9.73 47.44 -13.05
CA GLY A 751 10.22 46.18 -12.46
C GLY A 751 9.14 45.21 -12.08
N HIS A 752 7.90 45.48 -12.41
CA HIS A 752 6.71 44.66 -12.14
C HIS A 752 5.86 44.53 -13.38
N ILE A 753 5.05 43.48 -13.49
CA ILE A 753 4.08 43.32 -14.58
C ILE A 753 2.69 43.50 -13.96
N ASP A 754 2.07 44.63 -14.26
CA ASP A 754 0.73 44.94 -13.74
C ASP A 754 -0.37 44.82 -14.83
N GLY A 755 -1.62 45.10 -14.45
CA GLY A 755 -2.77 45.02 -15.38
C GLY A 755 -2.70 46.05 -16.52
N LYS A 756 -1.89 47.12 -16.43
CA LYS A 756 -1.69 48.07 -17.50
C LYS A 756 -0.71 47.52 -18.55
N ASP A 757 0.39 46.91 -18.09
CA ASP A 757 1.36 46.25 -18.94
C ASP A 757 0.71 45.13 -19.76
N LEU A 758 0.00 44.23 -19.09
CA LEU A 758 -0.73 43.17 -19.78
C LEU A 758 -1.80 43.70 -20.73
N GLY A 759 -2.47 44.78 -20.36
CA GLY A 759 -3.47 45.45 -21.21
C GLY A 759 -2.85 46.07 -22.49
N VAL A 760 -1.63 46.59 -22.42
CA VAL A 760 -0.89 47.10 -23.60
C VAL A 760 -0.44 45.89 -24.48
N ILE A 761 0.09 44.82 -23.85
CA ILE A 761 0.58 43.65 -24.59
C ILE A 761 -0.56 42.94 -25.30
N LEU A 762 -1.70 42.71 -24.65
CA LEU A 762 -2.84 42.04 -25.25
C LEU A 762 -3.47 42.87 -26.40
N ARG A 763 -3.54 44.20 -26.29
CA ARG A 763 -3.93 45.09 -27.40
C ARG A 763 -2.96 44.99 -28.58
N ASN A 764 -1.66 44.90 -28.33
CA ASN A 764 -0.68 44.66 -29.36
C ASN A 764 -0.76 43.27 -30.00
N LEU A 765 -1.43 42.32 -29.36
CA LEU A 765 -1.74 41.01 -29.89
C LEU A 765 -3.13 40.94 -30.56
N ASP A 766 -3.79 42.09 -30.77
CA ASP A 766 -5.16 42.23 -31.30
C ASP A 766 -6.24 41.61 -30.40
N MET A 767 -5.98 41.53 -29.08
CA MET A 767 -6.91 40.99 -28.09
C MET A 767 -7.39 42.15 -27.21
N ASP A 768 -8.69 42.48 -27.32
CA ASP A 768 -9.31 43.47 -26.44
C ASP A 768 -9.92 42.74 -25.22
N VAL A 769 -9.39 43.00 -24.03
CA VAL A 769 -9.70 42.25 -22.81
C VAL A 769 -10.14 43.23 -21.71
N ASP A 770 -11.23 42.89 -21.00
CA ASP A 770 -11.76 43.67 -19.90
C ASP A 770 -10.79 43.70 -18.70
N ALA A 771 -10.79 44.83 -17.96
CA ALA A 771 -9.93 45.03 -16.79
C ALA A 771 -10.12 43.93 -15.69
N GLN A 772 -11.31 43.34 -15.59
CA GLN A 772 -11.59 42.29 -14.64
C GLN A 772 -10.89 40.97 -15.03
N VAL A 773 -10.76 40.70 -16.32
CA VAL A 773 -10.04 39.53 -16.84
C VAL A 773 -8.54 39.73 -16.66
N LEU A 774 -7.99 40.92 -16.86
CA LEU A 774 -6.60 41.24 -16.59
C LEU A 774 -6.21 41.00 -15.14
N ASN A 775 -7.03 41.47 -14.20
CA ASN A 775 -6.80 41.23 -12.79
C ASN A 775 -6.90 39.76 -12.40
N ASN A 776 -7.76 38.99 -13.05
CA ASN A 776 -7.81 37.54 -12.84
C ASN A 776 -6.56 36.84 -13.35
N ILE A 777 -6.00 37.26 -14.50
CA ILE A 777 -4.77 36.71 -15.06
C ILE A 777 -3.57 36.98 -14.14
N ILE A 778 -3.49 38.20 -13.57
CA ILE A 778 -2.45 38.55 -12.58
C ILE A 778 -2.62 37.73 -11.31
N SER A 779 -3.84 37.68 -10.75
CA SER A 779 -4.12 36.93 -9.53
C SER A 779 -3.88 35.42 -9.64
N GLU A 780 -3.75 34.89 -10.86
CA GLU A 780 -3.40 33.52 -11.12
C GLU A 780 -1.91 33.21 -10.80
N VAL A 781 -1.06 34.23 -10.88
CA VAL A 781 0.40 34.13 -10.74
C VAL A 781 0.93 34.91 -9.54
N ASP A 782 0.26 35.97 -9.14
CA ASP A 782 0.54 36.81 -7.98
C ASP A 782 0.33 35.99 -6.67
N LEU A 783 1.41 35.53 -6.09
CA LEU A 783 1.42 34.63 -4.93
C LEU A 783 1.27 35.38 -3.61
N ASP A 784 1.74 36.63 -3.56
CA ASP A 784 1.73 37.46 -2.36
C ASP A 784 0.58 38.47 -2.32
N ASN A 785 -0.28 38.47 -3.36
CA ASN A 785 -1.39 39.40 -3.57
C ASN A 785 -0.96 40.88 -3.58
N SER A 786 0.20 41.19 -4.17
CA SER A 786 0.72 42.54 -4.39
C SER A 786 -0.08 43.32 -5.46
N GLY A 787 -0.78 42.61 -6.33
CA GLY A 787 -1.52 43.15 -7.47
C GLY A 787 -0.67 43.28 -8.74
N SER A 788 0.56 42.77 -8.72
CA SER A 788 1.51 42.78 -9.81
C SER A 788 2.36 41.48 -9.79
N ILE A 789 2.98 41.15 -10.90
CA ILE A 789 3.85 39.96 -11.00
C ILE A 789 5.31 40.40 -10.89
N GLU A 790 6.01 39.91 -9.87
CA GLU A 790 7.43 40.12 -9.70
C GLU A 790 8.26 39.11 -10.49
N PHE A 791 9.55 39.41 -10.67
CA PHE A 791 10.46 38.53 -11.44
C PHE A 791 10.58 37.12 -10.84
N ASN A 792 10.44 36.97 -9.52
CA ASN A 792 10.47 35.66 -8.88
C ASN A 792 9.22 34.82 -9.21
N GLU A 793 8.05 35.42 -9.22
CA GLU A 793 6.78 34.80 -9.62
C GLU A 793 6.76 34.46 -11.09
N PHE A 794 7.34 35.36 -11.93
CA PHE A 794 7.56 35.10 -13.34
C PHE A 794 8.47 33.87 -13.57
N LEU A 795 9.54 33.70 -12.78
CA LEU A 795 10.40 32.53 -12.86
C LEU A 795 9.66 31.24 -12.50
N GLU A 796 8.67 31.32 -11.64
CA GLU A 796 7.83 30.16 -11.30
C GLU A 796 6.97 29.69 -12.47
N VAL A 797 6.42 30.63 -13.23
CA VAL A 797 5.70 30.36 -14.48
C VAL A 797 6.64 29.75 -15.53
N MET A 798 7.85 30.32 -15.68
CA MET A 798 8.84 29.81 -16.66
C MET A 798 9.33 28.40 -16.29
N GLY A 799 9.46 28.10 -14.99
CA GLY A 799 9.76 26.75 -14.50
C GLY A 799 8.64 25.77 -14.83
N GLY A 800 7.39 26.14 -14.58
CA GLY A 800 6.22 25.35 -14.93
C GLY A 800 6.09 25.09 -16.44
N LEU A 801 6.41 26.08 -17.28
CA LEU A 801 6.44 25.92 -18.75
C LEU A 801 7.53 24.96 -19.22
N LYS A 802 8.73 25.05 -18.64
CA LYS A 802 9.87 24.18 -18.97
C LYS A 802 9.59 22.72 -18.64
N GLU A 803 8.89 22.48 -17.53
CA GLU A 803 8.51 21.13 -17.09
C GLU A 803 7.22 20.61 -17.74
N HIS A 804 6.57 21.38 -18.62
CA HIS A 804 5.24 21.10 -19.17
C HIS A 804 4.16 20.86 -18.07
N ALA A 805 4.38 21.42 -16.89
CA ALA A 805 3.59 21.09 -15.69
C ALA A 805 2.33 21.95 -15.50
N SER A 806 2.32 23.18 -16.04
CA SER A 806 1.13 24.05 -15.98
C SER A 806 1.05 25.00 -17.18
N ARG A 807 -0.17 25.21 -17.67
CA ARG A 807 -0.46 26.30 -18.60
C ARG A 807 -1.45 27.23 -17.90
N THR A 808 -0.96 28.34 -17.39
CA THR A 808 -1.78 29.45 -16.88
C THR A 808 -2.19 30.33 -18.05
N ALA A 809 -3.22 31.19 -17.87
CA ALA A 809 -3.56 32.17 -18.89
C ALA A 809 -2.37 33.10 -19.17
N PHE A 810 -1.60 33.46 -18.14
CA PHE A 810 -0.38 34.23 -18.25
C PHE A 810 0.72 33.51 -19.06
N SER A 811 0.91 32.22 -18.86
CA SER A 811 1.89 31.42 -19.61
C SER A 811 1.57 31.34 -21.10
N ASN A 812 0.30 31.35 -21.49
CA ASN A 812 -0.14 31.40 -22.88
C ASN A 812 0.20 32.76 -23.53
N ILE A 813 0.07 33.86 -22.78
CA ILE A 813 0.45 35.20 -23.23
C ILE A 813 1.96 35.24 -23.52
N ILE A 814 2.80 34.69 -22.66
CA ILE A 814 4.25 34.61 -22.87
C ILE A 814 4.57 33.90 -24.18
N VAL A 815 3.97 32.73 -24.43
CA VAL A 815 4.18 31.94 -25.65
C VAL A 815 3.76 32.72 -26.92
N GLU A 816 2.66 33.47 -26.86
CA GLU A 816 2.14 34.25 -27.97
C GLU A 816 3.03 35.47 -28.26
N VAL A 817 3.52 36.14 -27.21
CA VAL A 817 4.52 37.24 -27.35
C VAL A 817 5.81 36.77 -27.96
N GLU A 818 6.33 35.62 -27.54
CA GLU A 818 7.54 35.02 -28.12
C GLU A 818 7.31 34.62 -29.58
N HIS A 819 6.14 34.06 -29.90
CA HIS A 819 5.79 33.69 -31.27
C HIS A 819 5.75 34.92 -32.20
N LYS A 820 5.12 36.00 -31.78
CA LYS A 820 5.01 37.24 -32.52
C LYS A 820 6.39 37.89 -32.71
N ARG A 821 7.24 37.91 -31.69
CA ARG A 821 8.65 38.33 -31.78
C ARG A 821 9.44 37.52 -32.81
N ALA A 822 9.29 36.19 -32.78
CA ALA A 822 9.97 35.32 -33.76
C ALA A 822 9.56 35.63 -35.21
N ILE A 823 8.29 36.00 -35.42
CA ILE A 823 7.78 36.44 -36.73
C ILE A 823 8.37 37.80 -37.12
N ASP A 824 8.39 38.77 -36.22
CA ASP A 824 8.90 40.15 -36.50
C ASP A 824 10.40 40.18 -36.75
N TYR A 825 11.19 39.27 -36.16
CA TYR A 825 12.62 39.16 -36.41
C TYR A 825 12.99 38.21 -37.57
N GLY A 826 12.00 37.66 -38.30
CA GLY A 826 12.26 36.78 -39.46
C GLY A 826 12.89 35.45 -39.09
N ILE A 827 12.93 35.09 -37.83
CA ILE A 827 13.42 33.80 -37.33
C ILE A 827 12.31 32.79 -37.52
N LYS A 828 12.46 31.86 -38.48
CA LYS A 828 11.57 30.72 -38.59
C LYS A 828 11.51 30.02 -37.24
N ALA A 829 10.37 30.04 -36.57
CA ALA A 829 10.12 29.31 -35.35
C ALA A 829 10.53 27.83 -35.58
N LYS A 830 11.45 27.33 -34.78
CA LYS A 830 11.68 25.88 -34.64
C LYS A 830 10.41 25.33 -34.00
N THR A 831 9.46 25.01 -34.85
CA THR A 831 8.36 24.14 -34.41
C THR A 831 8.98 22.83 -33.92
N THR A 832 8.89 22.57 -32.64
CA THR A 832 9.15 21.24 -32.06
C THR A 832 8.02 20.32 -32.48
N ASP A 833 7.86 20.14 -33.77
CA ASP A 833 7.04 19.09 -34.35
C ASP A 833 7.96 17.88 -34.55
N ARG A 834 8.04 17.04 -33.51
CA ARG A 834 8.58 15.68 -33.60
C ARG A 834 7.46 14.73 -33.97
N SER A 835 6.85 14.95 -35.11
CA SER A 835 6.07 13.93 -35.81
C SER A 835 6.75 13.68 -37.16
N GLY A 836 7.26 12.48 -37.36
CA GLY A 836 7.65 12.00 -38.67
C GLY A 836 9.05 11.45 -38.72
N GLY A 837 9.15 10.29 -38.63
CA GLY A 837 9.27 9.14 -39.44
C GLY A 837 10.35 9.13 -40.46
N GLY A 838 11.17 8.09 -40.42
CA GLY A 838 11.64 7.39 -41.61
C GLY A 838 12.93 7.82 -42.20
N ALA A 839 13.98 7.14 -41.91
CA ALA A 839 14.75 6.29 -42.81
C ALA A 839 15.89 5.64 -42.01
#